data_492e6061382f18b816913fa39e4e1078
#
_entry.id   492e6061382f18b816913fa39e4e1078
#
_cell.length_a   1.000
_cell.length_b   1.000
_cell.length_c   1.000
_cell.angle_alpha   90.00
_cell.angle_beta   90.00
_cell.angle_gamma   90.00
#
_symmetry.space_group_name_H-M   'P 1'
#
loop_
_entity.id
_entity.type
_entity.pdbx_description
1 polymer ?
#
loop_
_entity_poly.entity_id
_entity_poly.type
_entity_poly.pdbx_seq_one_letter_code
_entity_poly.pdbx_strand_id
1 'polypeptide(L)'
;GNTMHNNKILISLLTLFSFSSHAAQTTSQITINKLANALQVQHEFIDSHPQNCPNELDECYLSKIHLQYPQDFSPDTEGWGIYFSQLTPVQVDYSDEFTIRHINGDLHRITPTDKFTGFKANQPISIEFYSYGTQITRSEFMPNYFVHADGLSAKIIDSTRAGIDPDTGLETQTYLLPFTDKQSQFKLAPTDNTHWADAAHLYANTAKVADNIDVSSTLVPQPTSTKVLSDVKIKLDNGLALDLQGISVTSLIPAIARLNLFGFHLNPQGLPVTISVDNNAAMDNEGYRFISQQRGITINAKTDTGAFYGLISLAGLVTIDDKTIPSVAINDQPRYAFRGLHIDVARNFLSKAFILKTIDQMAAYKLNKLHLHLADDEGWRIEIPGLPELTNVGAKRCFNAPEKCLMPQLGSDISGVSQSDGYYSVEDYKEILAFAKARHIQVIPSLDMPGHSRAAIHSMEARYQHYLSKGESDKANQYRLVEPEDKTQYSSIQHYSDNTLNVCLESTYDFIDKVISEVQVIHQQAGTPLNTYHIGADETAGAWIDSPACDTLRSQKADQIAGLHTLNGYFIERVSAILLDKSIKVAGWNDGMGETRPQNMPAQVQTNSWSLLFEKGHVATHKQANYRWDTVISTPEATYFDFPYQAHPEEPGNHWGARNISTRKVFEFMPDNLPAHAEFWFDSTNHPYRADDSQTTLAPGVRYKGIQGHLWSEMLRSDQQAEFMLFPRLLALAERAWHKAEWELEYDYSGKVYDKKTGHFTQQAQQARELDWQRFAATVGNKELAKLAKSGVFYRIPTVGAKIEDGHLKVKLPFPNIAIEYQQVLNQSDVDKAQAPNQGTAKWIPYTSETKVNGSINIRAISADGTRKGRTLNL
;
A
#
# COMPACT_ATOMS: atom_id res chain seq x y z
N GLY A 1 60.91 -51.32 -7.98
CA GLY A 1 59.66 -52.06 -8.00
C GLY A 1 58.67 -51.78 -6.91
N ASN A 2 58.64 -50.50 -6.31
CA ASN A 2 57.70 -50.19 -5.22
C ASN A 2 56.85 -48.97 -5.46
N THR A 3 56.70 -48.58 -6.70
CA THR A 3 55.91 -47.39 -7.03
C THR A 3 54.60 -47.66 -7.80
N MET A 4 54.30 -48.94 -8.04
CA MET A 4 53.05 -49.25 -8.84
C MET A 4 51.84 -49.71 -8.00
N HIS A 5 51.99 -49.89 -6.69
CA HIS A 5 50.89 -50.38 -5.85
C HIS A 5 50.05 -49.25 -5.19
N ASN A 6 50.59 -48.03 -5.11
CA ASN A 6 49.84 -46.93 -4.46
C ASN A 6 48.88 -46.13 -5.40
N ASN A 7 49.07 -46.27 -6.70
CA ASN A 7 48.20 -45.57 -7.67
C ASN A 7 46.88 -46.27 -7.97
N LYS A 8 46.81 -47.59 -7.72
CA LYS A 8 45.53 -48.32 -7.97
C LYS A 8 44.54 -48.20 -6.84
N ILE A 9 44.99 -47.90 -5.62
CA ILE A 9 44.08 -47.70 -4.48
C ILE A 9 43.49 -46.30 -4.50
N LEU A 10 44.22 -45.30 -4.97
CA LEU A 10 43.72 -43.92 -5.06
C LEU A 10 42.64 -43.75 -6.16
N ILE A 11 42.76 -44.49 -7.25
CA ILE A 11 41.80 -44.43 -8.38
C ILE A 11 40.50 -45.16 -8.02
N SER A 12 40.53 -46.19 -7.19
CA SER A 12 39.30 -46.88 -6.79
C SER A 12 38.55 -46.14 -5.68
N LEU A 13 39.24 -45.34 -4.84
CA LEU A 13 38.56 -44.50 -3.86
C LEU A 13 37.89 -43.25 -4.49
N LEU A 14 38.51 -42.66 -5.52
CA LEU A 14 37.91 -41.51 -6.25
C LEU A 14 36.68 -41.91 -7.04
N THR A 15 36.66 -43.16 -7.60
CA THR A 15 35.49 -43.64 -8.33
C THR A 15 34.31 -43.99 -7.43
N LEU A 16 34.57 -44.43 -6.22
CA LEU A 16 33.51 -44.71 -5.24
C LEU A 16 32.85 -43.43 -4.69
N PHE A 17 33.62 -42.35 -4.54
CA PHE A 17 33.06 -41.06 -4.10
C PHE A 17 32.22 -40.35 -5.16
N SER A 18 32.55 -40.51 -6.46
CA SER A 18 31.75 -39.91 -7.54
C SER A 18 30.45 -40.67 -7.81
N PHE A 19 30.40 -41.98 -7.52
CA PHE A 19 29.15 -42.75 -7.66
C PHE A 19 28.13 -42.47 -6.58
N SER A 20 28.55 -42.19 -5.34
CA SER A 20 27.60 -41.90 -4.24
C SER A 20 26.94 -40.52 -4.36
N SER A 21 27.64 -39.49 -4.88
CA SER A 21 27.08 -38.16 -5.09
C SER A 21 26.08 -38.11 -6.26
N HIS A 22 26.26 -38.93 -7.29
CA HIS A 22 25.35 -38.97 -8.47
C HIS A 22 24.03 -39.68 -8.14
N ALA A 23 24.05 -40.76 -7.37
CA ALA A 23 22.86 -41.52 -6.98
C ALA A 23 21.97 -40.72 -6.01
N ALA A 24 22.55 -39.90 -5.10
CA ALA A 24 21.82 -39.07 -4.18
C ALA A 24 21.07 -37.92 -4.90
N GLN A 25 21.68 -37.29 -5.94
CA GLN A 25 21.04 -36.17 -6.70
C GLN A 25 19.82 -36.64 -7.50
N THR A 26 19.85 -37.82 -8.11
CA THR A 26 18.74 -38.36 -8.93
C THR A 26 17.53 -38.69 -8.07
N THR A 27 17.73 -39.21 -6.88
CA THR A 27 16.65 -39.52 -5.92
C THR A 27 16.01 -38.25 -5.35
N SER A 28 16.79 -37.20 -5.15
CA SER A 28 16.34 -35.97 -4.48
C SER A 28 15.41 -35.13 -5.34
N GLN A 29 15.60 -35.06 -6.68
CA GLN A 29 14.65 -34.26 -7.51
C GLN A 29 13.26 -34.91 -7.55
N ILE A 30 13.18 -36.25 -7.59
CA ILE A 30 11.91 -36.98 -7.48
C ILE A 30 11.24 -36.68 -6.12
N THR A 31 12.02 -36.66 -5.05
CA THR A 31 11.56 -36.32 -3.71
C THR A 31 11.01 -34.88 -3.66
N ILE A 32 11.74 -33.92 -4.22
CA ILE A 32 11.31 -32.51 -4.28
C ILE A 32 9.98 -32.40 -5.02
N ASN A 33 9.84 -33.06 -6.18
CA ASN A 33 8.62 -33.05 -6.97
C ASN A 33 7.43 -33.67 -6.21
N LYS A 34 7.64 -34.77 -5.49
CA LYS A 34 6.62 -35.42 -4.68
C LYS A 34 6.15 -34.53 -3.53
N LEU A 35 7.08 -33.90 -2.82
CA LEU A 35 6.76 -32.95 -1.75
C LEU A 35 5.97 -31.77 -2.28
N ALA A 36 6.39 -31.19 -3.40
CA ALA A 36 5.70 -30.06 -4.01
C ALA A 36 4.25 -30.40 -4.40
N ASN A 37 4.05 -31.60 -4.99
CA ASN A 37 2.75 -31.97 -5.52
C ASN A 37 1.75 -32.43 -4.45
N ALA A 38 2.22 -33.07 -3.38
CA ALA A 38 1.33 -33.78 -2.47
C ALA A 38 1.43 -33.34 -1.00
N LEU A 39 2.48 -32.66 -0.58
CA LEU A 39 2.60 -32.22 0.81
C LEU A 39 1.47 -31.23 1.16
N GLN A 40 0.71 -31.56 2.18
CA GLN A 40 -0.32 -30.67 2.75
C GLN A 40 0.31 -29.85 3.86
N VAL A 41 0.35 -28.53 3.67
CA VAL A 41 0.80 -27.57 4.69
C VAL A 41 -0.41 -26.89 5.27
N GLN A 42 -0.49 -26.80 6.58
CA GLN A 42 -1.46 -25.97 7.28
C GLN A 42 -0.75 -25.10 8.29
N HIS A 43 -1.14 -23.84 8.35
CA HIS A 43 -0.64 -22.88 9.33
C HIS A 43 -1.77 -22.58 10.30
N GLU A 44 -1.52 -22.80 11.58
CA GLU A 44 -2.44 -22.48 12.67
C GLU A 44 -1.85 -21.35 13.49
N PHE A 45 -2.52 -20.19 13.43
CA PHE A 45 -2.16 -19.06 14.29
C PHE A 45 -2.78 -19.26 15.67
N ILE A 46 -1.97 -19.27 16.71
CA ILE A 46 -2.43 -19.72 18.04
C ILE A 46 -2.64 -18.53 18.98
N ASP A 47 -1.62 -17.68 19.15
CA ASP A 47 -1.68 -16.62 20.14
C ASP A 47 -0.92 -15.38 19.66
N SER A 48 -1.62 -14.25 19.60
CA SER A 48 -1.07 -12.95 19.18
C SER A 48 -0.29 -12.25 20.31
N HIS A 49 -0.42 -12.71 21.56
CA HIS A 49 0.20 -12.05 22.72
C HIS A 49 0.50 -13.05 23.84
N PRO A 50 1.37 -14.05 23.58
CA PRO A 50 1.77 -15.00 24.62
C PRO A 50 2.30 -14.29 25.87
N GLN A 51 2.05 -14.88 27.04
CA GLN A 51 2.44 -14.28 28.31
C GLN A 51 3.95 -14.10 28.46
N ASN A 52 4.74 -15.05 27.95
CA ASN A 52 6.21 -15.01 28.02
C ASN A 52 6.80 -15.20 26.63
N CYS A 53 7.51 -14.19 26.15
CA CYS A 53 8.22 -14.28 24.89
C CYS A 53 9.63 -14.82 25.07
N PRO A 54 10.14 -15.63 24.13
CA PRO A 54 11.54 -16.05 24.15
C PRO A 54 12.49 -14.88 23.89
N ASN A 55 13.79 -15.09 24.20
CA ASN A 55 14.87 -14.15 23.86
C ASN A 55 14.67 -12.74 24.42
N GLU A 56 13.98 -12.61 25.56
CA GLU A 56 13.72 -11.32 26.23
C GLU A 56 12.95 -10.31 25.37
N LEU A 57 12.19 -10.79 24.40
CA LEU A 57 11.40 -9.94 23.53
C LEU A 57 10.18 -9.36 24.26
N ASP A 58 9.84 -8.12 23.93
CA ASP A 58 8.65 -7.47 24.46
C ASP A 58 7.38 -7.95 23.72
N GLU A 59 7.53 -8.34 22.46
CA GLU A 59 6.43 -8.75 21.58
C GLU A 59 6.79 -10.03 20.84
N CYS A 60 5.88 -10.99 20.84
CA CYS A 60 5.97 -12.20 20.02
C CYS A 60 4.59 -12.77 19.77
N TYR A 61 4.53 -13.72 18.84
CA TYR A 61 3.30 -14.50 18.61
C TYR A 61 3.64 -15.98 18.43
N LEU A 62 2.65 -16.83 18.69
CA LEU A 62 2.78 -18.28 18.66
C LEU A 62 1.99 -18.86 17.48
N SER A 63 2.64 -19.72 16.72
CA SER A 63 2.05 -20.43 15.57
C SER A 63 2.43 -21.90 15.57
N LYS A 64 1.67 -22.68 14.79
CA LYS A 64 2.04 -24.06 14.42
C LYS A 64 1.95 -24.21 12.92
N ILE A 65 2.94 -24.91 12.36
CA ILE A 65 2.86 -25.41 10.99
C ILE A 65 2.68 -26.92 11.06
N HIS A 66 1.65 -27.43 10.37
CA HIS A 66 1.37 -28.86 10.27
C HIS A 66 1.76 -29.34 8.88
N LEU A 67 2.60 -30.36 8.82
CA LEU A 67 3.06 -30.98 7.58
C LEU A 67 2.45 -32.39 7.51
N GLN A 68 1.72 -32.68 6.43
CA GLN A 68 1.02 -33.95 6.27
C GLN A 68 1.19 -34.47 4.85
N TYR A 69 1.57 -35.72 4.72
CA TYR A 69 1.69 -36.38 3.41
C TYR A 69 0.60 -37.47 3.32
N PRO A 70 -0.05 -37.63 2.15
CA PRO A 70 -1.20 -38.55 2.04
C PRO A 70 -0.84 -40.03 2.06
N GLN A 71 0.43 -40.38 1.96
CA GLN A 71 0.94 -41.75 1.95
C GLN A 71 2.17 -41.82 2.89
N ASP A 72 2.54 -43.06 3.29
CA ASP A 72 3.84 -43.26 3.91
C ASP A 72 4.93 -42.83 2.94
N PHE A 73 5.79 -41.93 3.37
CA PHE A 73 6.85 -41.37 2.52
C PHE A 73 8.03 -40.95 3.37
N SER A 74 9.20 -41.50 3.06
CA SER A 74 10.44 -41.26 3.80
C SER A 74 11.46 -40.61 2.89
N PRO A 75 11.39 -39.28 2.69
CA PRO A 75 12.43 -38.56 1.96
C PRO A 75 13.73 -38.57 2.75
N ASP A 76 14.86 -38.50 2.04
CA ASP A 76 16.16 -38.31 2.69
C ASP A 76 16.15 -37.11 3.61
N THR A 77 16.84 -37.20 4.77
CA THR A 77 16.88 -36.11 5.75
C THR A 77 17.89 -35.03 5.40
N GLU A 78 18.78 -35.28 4.43
CA GLU A 78 19.84 -34.35 4.11
C GLU A 78 19.54 -33.52 2.86
N GLY A 79 19.83 -32.24 2.95
CA GLY A 79 19.94 -31.33 1.81
C GLY A 79 18.66 -30.72 1.30
N TRP A 80 17.48 -31.07 1.81
CA TRP A 80 16.26 -30.41 1.39
C TRP A 80 15.68 -29.51 2.50
N GLY A 81 14.90 -28.52 2.07
CA GLY A 81 14.19 -27.63 2.98
C GLY A 81 12.94 -27.05 2.35
N ILE A 82 12.04 -26.60 3.20
CA ILE A 82 10.84 -25.86 2.83
C ILE A 82 11.08 -24.40 3.14
N TYR A 83 10.88 -23.54 2.14
CA TYR A 83 11.04 -22.09 2.27
C TYR A 83 9.70 -21.41 2.29
N PHE A 84 9.56 -20.37 3.09
CA PHE A 84 8.32 -19.61 3.15
C PHE A 84 8.58 -18.16 3.54
N SER A 85 7.64 -17.28 3.19
CA SER A 85 7.65 -15.87 3.55
C SER A 85 6.89 -15.66 4.85
N GLN A 86 7.51 -14.98 5.81
CA GLN A 86 6.89 -14.51 7.05
C GLN A 86 7.47 -13.16 7.41
N LEU A 87 6.63 -12.17 7.64
CA LEU A 87 7.05 -10.76 7.80
C LEU A 87 8.08 -10.55 8.91
N THR A 88 8.03 -11.36 9.97
CA THR A 88 8.91 -11.20 11.13
C THR A 88 9.68 -12.48 11.41
N PRO A 89 10.92 -12.37 11.97
CA PRO A 89 11.77 -13.54 12.17
C PRO A 89 11.25 -14.52 13.21
N VAL A 90 11.34 -15.82 12.89
CA VAL A 90 11.19 -16.88 13.87
C VAL A 90 12.24 -16.73 14.96
N GLN A 91 11.87 -17.02 16.20
CA GLN A 91 12.75 -16.95 17.35
C GLN A 91 13.15 -18.34 17.89
N VAL A 92 12.17 -19.15 18.20
CA VAL A 92 12.36 -20.48 18.79
C VAL A 92 11.30 -21.42 18.24
N ASP A 93 11.71 -22.65 17.89
CA ASP A 93 10.78 -23.72 17.54
C ASP A 93 10.80 -24.84 18.58
N TYR A 94 9.72 -25.61 18.61
CA TYR A 94 9.52 -26.75 19.50
C TYR A 94 9.15 -27.98 18.70
N SER A 95 10.11 -28.51 17.94
CA SER A 95 9.97 -29.74 17.21
C SER A 95 11.27 -30.51 17.29
N ASP A 96 11.16 -31.85 17.47
CA ASP A 96 12.33 -32.73 17.40
C ASP A 96 12.70 -33.05 15.95
N GLU A 97 11.70 -33.01 15.04
CA GLU A 97 11.85 -33.53 13.67
C GLU A 97 12.22 -32.46 12.66
N PHE A 98 11.91 -31.18 12.95
CA PHE A 98 12.16 -30.04 12.06
C PHE A 98 12.69 -28.84 12.83
N THR A 99 13.47 -28.01 12.15
CA THR A 99 13.87 -26.69 12.65
C THR A 99 13.44 -25.60 11.66
N ILE A 100 13.12 -24.40 12.19
CA ILE A 100 12.79 -23.24 11.38
C ILE A 100 13.87 -22.18 11.61
N ARG A 101 14.36 -21.57 10.52
CA ARG A 101 15.36 -20.49 10.58
C ARG A 101 14.94 -19.31 9.72
N HIS A 102 15.18 -18.12 10.23
CA HIS A 102 15.13 -16.89 9.45
C HIS A 102 16.37 -16.82 8.53
N ILE A 103 16.16 -16.50 7.26
CA ILE A 103 17.24 -16.39 6.28
C ILE A 103 17.62 -14.93 6.07
N ASN A 104 16.71 -14.12 5.50
CA ASN A 104 16.91 -12.70 5.24
C ASN A 104 15.56 -12.07 4.83
N GLY A 105 15.30 -10.84 5.26
CA GLY A 105 14.00 -10.23 5.02
C GLY A 105 12.88 -11.05 5.63
N ASP A 106 11.92 -11.48 4.82
CA ASP A 106 10.84 -12.36 5.28
C ASP A 106 11.07 -13.84 4.95
N LEU A 107 12.17 -14.19 4.29
CA LEU A 107 12.44 -15.57 3.88
C LEU A 107 12.89 -16.44 5.06
N HIS A 108 12.22 -17.57 5.21
CA HIS A 108 12.45 -18.57 6.24
C HIS A 108 12.67 -19.95 5.63
N ARG A 109 13.29 -20.84 6.36
CA ARG A 109 13.57 -22.22 5.95
C ARG A 109 13.24 -23.21 7.05
N ILE A 110 12.48 -24.24 6.70
CA ILE A 110 12.19 -25.39 7.54
C ILE A 110 13.04 -26.57 7.02
N THR A 111 13.84 -27.16 7.90
CA THR A 111 14.68 -28.32 7.54
C THR A 111 14.42 -29.49 8.47
N PRO A 112 14.45 -30.72 7.94
CA PRO A 112 14.37 -31.91 8.80
C PRO A 112 15.65 -32.08 9.62
N THR A 113 15.48 -32.60 10.82
CA THR A 113 16.58 -33.04 11.68
C THR A 113 16.86 -34.51 11.47
N ASP A 114 17.92 -35.03 12.09
CA ASP A 114 18.25 -36.45 12.05
C ASP A 114 17.20 -37.34 12.74
N LYS A 115 16.32 -36.76 13.51
CA LYS A 115 15.17 -37.46 14.16
C LYS A 115 13.95 -37.61 13.24
N PHE A 116 13.94 -36.97 12.10
CA PHE A 116 12.87 -37.15 11.13
C PHE A 116 13.01 -38.52 10.46
N THR A 117 12.00 -39.35 10.61
CA THR A 117 11.99 -40.74 10.08
C THR A 117 11.02 -40.94 8.93
N GLY A 118 10.44 -39.85 8.40
CA GLY A 118 9.49 -39.88 7.31
C GLY A 118 8.07 -39.53 7.73
N PHE A 119 7.22 -39.35 6.73
CA PHE A 119 5.79 -39.11 6.93
C PHE A 119 5.03 -40.43 6.99
N LYS A 120 4.03 -40.52 7.85
CA LYS A 120 3.02 -41.56 7.87
C LYS A 120 1.72 -41.03 7.25
N ALA A 121 1.04 -41.88 6.46
CA ALA A 121 -0.14 -41.50 5.71
C ALA A 121 -1.13 -40.69 6.55
N ASN A 122 -1.41 -39.46 6.14
CA ASN A 122 -2.38 -38.56 6.76
C ASN A 122 -2.17 -38.32 8.27
N GLN A 123 -0.93 -38.46 8.77
CA GLN A 123 -0.55 -38.12 10.13
C GLN A 123 0.29 -36.84 10.12
N PRO A 124 -0.20 -35.73 10.67
CA PRO A 124 0.55 -34.48 10.63
C PRO A 124 1.74 -34.51 11.57
N ILE A 125 2.84 -33.90 11.13
CA ILE A 125 3.95 -33.50 11.98
C ILE A 125 3.79 -32.01 12.25
N SER A 126 3.71 -31.65 13.53
CA SER A 126 3.44 -30.26 13.93
C SER A 126 4.69 -29.60 14.45
N ILE A 127 4.92 -28.37 14.03
CA ILE A 127 6.05 -27.55 14.46
C ILE A 127 5.47 -26.31 15.12
N GLU A 128 5.59 -26.24 16.45
CA GLU A 128 5.21 -25.05 17.19
C GLU A 128 6.38 -24.09 17.28
N PHE A 129 6.12 -22.79 17.08
CA PHE A 129 7.20 -21.81 17.09
C PHE A 129 6.71 -20.43 17.48
N TYR A 130 7.62 -19.66 18.10
CA TYR A 130 7.45 -18.26 18.39
C TYR A 130 8.14 -17.41 17.33
N SER A 131 7.51 -16.27 16.98
CA SER A 131 8.07 -15.28 16.07
C SER A 131 8.04 -13.89 16.71
N TYR A 132 8.94 -13.02 16.26
CA TYR A 132 9.03 -11.64 16.72
C TYR A 132 7.81 -10.83 16.32
N GLY A 133 7.42 -9.88 17.17
CA GLY A 133 6.43 -8.86 16.82
C GLY A 133 5.00 -9.34 16.90
N THR A 134 4.17 -8.84 15.98
CA THR A 134 2.73 -9.10 15.95
C THR A 134 2.25 -9.46 14.55
N GLN A 135 1.21 -10.31 14.48
CA GLN A 135 0.58 -10.72 13.23
C GLN A 135 -0.87 -11.08 13.55
N ILE A 136 -1.83 -10.38 12.98
CA ILE A 136 -3.24 -10.48 13.37
C ILE A 136 -4.23 -10.48 12.22
N THR A 137 -3.80 -10.22 10.98
CA THR A 137 -4.67 -10.30 9.81
C THR A 137 -4.27 -11.49 8.94
N ARG A 138 -5.26 -12.10 8.31
CA ARG A 138 -5.02 -13.25 7.42
C ARG A 138 -4.15 -12.88 6.22
N SER A 139 -4.22 -11.65 5.75
CA SER A 139 -3.40 -11.14 4.62
C SER A 139 -1.91 -11.02 4.96
N GLU A 140 -1.55 -11.02 6.24
CA GLU A 140 -0.15 -11.01 6.66
C GLU A 140 0.52 -12.38 6.50
N PHE A 141 -0.26 -13.44 6.26
CA PHE A 141 0.24 -14.78 5.95
C PHE A 141 0.38 -14.93 4.44
N MET A 142 1.56 -15.33 3.99
CA MET A 142 1.95 -15.27 2.59
C MET A 142 1.79 -16.62 1.89
N PRO A 143 1.47 -16.62 0.59
CA PRO A 143 1.38 -17.85 -0.20
C PRO A 143 2.75 -18.36 -0.63
N ASN A 144 2.74 -19.46 -1.39
CA ASN A 144 3.87 -19.95 -2.18
C ASN A 144 5.06 -20.43 -1.36
N TYR A 145 4.79 -21.33 -0.41
CA TYR A 145 5.86 -22.13 0.17
C TYR A 145 6.52 -22.93 -0.95
N PHE A 146 7.82 -23.12 -0.93
CA PHE A 146 8.50 -23.91 -1.93
C PHE A 146 9.53 -24.84 -1.30
N VAL A 147 9.81 -25.94 -1.97
CA VAL A 147 10.76 -26.95 -1.53
C VAL A 147 11.98 -26.97 -2.45
N HIS A 148 13.15 -27.10 -1.88
CA HIS A 148 14.42 -27.09 -2.62
C HIS A 148 15.48 -27.95 -1.91
N ALA A 149 16.38 -28.50 -2.70
CA ALA A 149 17.62 -29.11 -2.24
C ALA A 149 18.77 -28.62 -3.12
N ASP A 150 19.98 -28.61 -2.58
CA ASP A 150 21.17 -28.12 -3.28
C ASP A 150 21.38 -28.80 -4.64
N GLY A 151 21.63 -28.00 -5.66
CA GLY A 151 21.85 -28.46 -7.03
C GLY A 151 20.58 -28.88 -7.79
N LEU A 152 19.40 -28.74 -7.20
CA LEU A 152 18.13 -29.17 -7.78
C LEU A 152 17.21 -27.96 -8.07
N SER A 153 16.18 -28.20 -8.86
CA SER A 153 15.15 -27.19 -9.15
C SER A 153 14.18 -27.06 -7.98
N ALA A 154 13.96 -25.84 -7.52
CA ALA A 154 12.95 -25.55 -6.52
C ALA A 154 11.53 -25.67 -7.10
N LYS A 155 10.57 -26.08 -6.28
CA LYS A 155 9.17 -26.26 -6.69
C LYS A 155 8.23 -25.67 -5.64
N ILE A 156 7.20 -24.95 -6.09
CA ILE A 156 6.13 -24.46 -5.20
C ILE A 156 5.35 -25.67 -4.66
N ILE A 157 5.04 -25.63 -3.37
CA ILE A 157 4.15 -26.60 -2.72
C ILE A 157 2.72 -26.25 -3.06
N ASP A 158 2.03 -27.07 -3.84
CA ASP A 158 0.72 -26.77 -4.40
C ASP A 158 -0.34 -26.39 -3.34
N SER A 159 -0.31 -27.03 -2.17
CA SER A 159 -1.25 -26.75 -1.09
C SER A 159 -1.14 -25.33 -0.51
N THR A 160 -0.07 -24.62 -0.79
CA THR A 160 0.20 -23.26 -0.29
C THR A 160 -0.03 -22.18 -1.33
N ARG A 161 -0.46 -22.54 -2.53
CA ARG A 161 -0.80 -21.55 -3.55
C ARG A 161 -2.01 -20.75 -3.11
N ALA A 162 -2.00 -19.45 -3.45
CA ALA A 162 -3.12 -18.58 -3.15
C ALA A 162 -4.38 -19.04 -3.88
N GLY A 163 -5.52 -18.93 -3.20
CA GLY A 163 -6.84 -19.04 -3.80
C GLY A 163 -7.47 -17.68 -3.99
N ILE A 164 -8.62 -17.65 -4.65
CA ILE A 164 -9.43 -16.45 -4.81
C ILE A 164 -10.82 -16.75 -4.24
N ASP A 165 -11.28 -15.87 -3.35
CA ASP A 165 -12.64 -15.98 -2.82
C ASP A 165 -13.64 -15.72 -3.96
N PRO A 166 -14.55 -16.67 -4.25
CA PRO A 166 -15.47 -16.52 -5.38
C PRO A 166 -16.48 -15.39 -5.22
N ASP A 167 -16.77 -14.96 -3.99
CA ASP A 167 -17.72 -13.89 -3.71
C ASP A 167 -17.04 -12.52 -3.77
N THR A 168 -15.96 -12.33 -3.02
CA THR A 168 -15.29 -11.04 -2.90
C THR A 168 -14.26 -10.78 -4.01
N GLY A 169 -13.73 -11.83 -4.66
CA GLY A 169 -12.65 -11.72 -5.64
C GLY A 169 -11.28 -11.44 -5.02
N LEU A 170 -11.15 -11.48 -3.70
CA LEU A 170 -9.91 -11.23 -3.00
C LEU A 170 -9.08 -12.51 -2.88
N GLU A 171 -7.76 -12.35 -2.82
CA GLU A 171 -6.83 -13.45 -2.57
C GLU A 171 -7.08 -14.04 -1.18
N THR A 172 -7.06 -15.36 -1.10
CA THR A 172 -7.15 -16.10 0.17
C THR A 172 -6.00 -17.08 0.30
N GLN A 173 -5.58 -17.34 1.54
CA GLN A 173 -4.57 -18.34 1.85
C GLN A 173 -5.27 -19.59 2.35
N THR A 174 -5.41 -20.59 1.47
CA THR A 174 -6.14 -21.82 1.77
C THR A 174 -5.45 -22.70 2.80
N TYR A 175 -4.14 -22.59 2.94
CA TYR A 175 -3.35 -23.33 3.94
C TYR A 175 -3.51 -22.78 5.36
N LEU A 176 -4.02 -21.55 5.52
CA LEU A 176 -4.17 -20.90 6.83
C LEU A 176 -5.52 -21.30 7.45
N LEU A 177 -5.46 -21.85 8.65
CA LEU A 177 -6.66 -22.21 9.39
C LEU A 177 -7.45 -20.96 9.82
N PRO A 178 -8.79 -21.05 9.95
CA PRO A 178 -9.61 -19.92 10.36
C PRO A 178 -9.20 -19.37 11.72
N PHE A 179 -9.35 -18.06 11.91
CA PHE A 179 -9.23 -17.43 13.24
C PHE A 179 -10.58 -17.56 13.94
N THR A 180 -10.57 -18.16 15.10
CA THR A 180 -11.81 -18.47 15.85
C THR A 180 -11.87 -17.85 17.23
N ASP A 181 -10.72 -17.45 17.80
CA ASP A 181 -10.65 -16.90 19.15
C ASP A 181 -10.30 -15.42 19.14
N LYS A 182 -11.30 -14.58 19.50
CA LYS A 182 -11.17 -13.14 19.50
C LYS A 182 -10.14 -12.60 20.50
N GLN A 183 -9.81 -13.36 21.53
CA GLN A 183 -8.87 -12.93 22.56
C GLN A 183 -7.44 -13.30 22.17
N SER A 184 -7.20 -14.56 21.84
CA SER A 184 -5.85 -15.07 21.59
C SER A 184 -5.35 -14.81 20.17
N GLN A 185 -6.24 -14.60 19.20
CA GLN A 185 -5.86 -14.47 17.79
C GLN A 185 -6.02 -13.06 17.21
N PHE A 186 -6.32 -12.07 18.04
CA PHE A 186 -6.62 -10.73 17.52
C PHE A 186 -6.05 -9.60 18.38
N LYS A 187 -6.06 -9.72 19.69
CA LYS A 187 -5.55 -8.69 20.57
C LYS A 187 -4.03 -8.67 20.57
N LEU A 188 -3.44 -7.48 20.58
CA LEU A 188 -1.98 -7.29 20.64
C LEU A 188 -1.43 -7.43 22.05
N ALA A 189 -2.31 -7.32 23.06
CA ALA A 189 -1.99 -7.46 24.47
C ALA A 189 -3.26 -7.78 25.23
N PRO A 190 -3.20 -8.32 26.47
CA PRO A 190 -4.40 -8.54 27.29
C PRO A 190 -5.21 -7.27 27.52
N THR A 191 -4.55 -6.11 27.51
CA THR A 191 -5.16 -4.78 27.72
C THR A 191 -5.64 -4.13 26.43
N ASP A 192 -5.49 -4.76 25.28
CA ASP A 192 -5.94 -4.22 23.99
C ASP A 192 -7.47 -4.09 23.97
N ASN A 193 -7.96 -2.88 23.74
CA ASN A 193 -9.38 -2.55 23.70
C ASN A 193 -9.99 -2.65 22.32
N THR A 194 -9.28 -3.17 21.34
CA THR A 194 -9.79 -3.30 19.98
C THR A 194 -10.86 -4.40 19.93
N HIS A 195 -12.01 -4.06 19.38
CA HIS A 195 -13.11 -5.00 19.19
C HIS A 195 -13.05 -5.62 17.79
N TRP A 196 -13.25 -6.93 17.74
CA TRP A 196 -13.44 -7.67 16.51
C TRP A 196 -14.69 -7.14 15.79
N ALA A 197 -14.55 -6.65 14.57
CA ALA A 197 -15.64 -6.00 13.84
C ALA A 197 -16.62 -7.04 13.26
N ASP A 198 -17.36 -7.71 14.13
CA ASP A 198 -18.47 -8.57 13.75
C ASP A 198 -19.72 -7.74 13.39
N ALA A 199 -20.79 -8.42 12.99
CA ALA A 199 -22.02 -7.76 12.55
C ALA A 199 -22.63 -6.87 13.63
N ALA A 200 -22.65 -7.33 14.88
CA ALA A 200 -23.22 -6.58 16.01
C ALA A 200 -22.38 -5.34 16.32
N HIS A 201 -21.05 -5.47 16.34
CA HIS A 201 -20.16 -4.35 16.57
C HIS A 201 -20.28 -3.30 15.46
N LEU A 202 -20.32 -3.73 14.20
CA LEU A 202 -20.51 -2.83 13.06
C LEU A 202 -21.85 -2.10 13.14
N TYR A 203 -22.92 -2.79 13.51
CA TYR A 203 -24.23 -2.17 13.68
C TYR A 203 -24.20 -1.08 14.76
N ALA A 204 -23.59 -1.36 15.91
CA ALA A 204 -23.52 -0.42 17.02
C ALA A 204 -22.68 0.81 16.71
N ASN A 205 -21.67 0.68 15.84
CA ASN A 205 -20.65 1.70 15.57
C ASN A 205 -20.74 2.34 14.16
N THR A 206 -21.74 1.98 13.36
CA THR A 206 -21.98 2.59 12.06
C THR A 206 -23.16 3.55 12.17
N ALA A 207 -22.96 4.80 11.77
CA ALA A 207 -24.04 5.76 11.71
C ALA A 207 -24.97 5.44 10.55
N LYS A 208 -26.27 5.50 10.79
CA LYS A 208 -27.26 5.33 9.72
C LYS A 208 -27.22 6.55 8.79
N VAL A 209 -27.12 6.33 7.49
CA VAL A 209 -27.23 7.36 6.48
C VAL A 209 -28.67 7.36 5.95
N ALA A 210 -29.31 8.52 5.98
CA ALA A 210 -30.68 8.66 5.50
C ALA A 210 -30.76 8.39 3.98
N ASP A 211 -31.80 7.67 3.54
CA ASP A 211 -31.97 7.25 2.16
C ASP A 211 -32.40 8.39 1.21
N ASN A 212 -32.91 9.49 1.76
CA ASN A 212 -33.57 10.55 1.02
C ASN A 212 -32.77 11.85 0.93
N ILE A 213 -31.48 11.82 1.21
CA ILE A 213 -30.62 13.01 1.07
C ILE A 213 -30.49 13.37 -0.41
N ASP A 214 -30.81 14.60 -0.77
CA ASP A 214 -30.67 15.11 -2.12
C ASP A 214 -29.19 15.37 -2.43
N VAL A 215 -28.65 14.61 -3.39
CA VAL A 215 -27.25 14.71 -3.83
C VAL A 215 -27.10 15.36 -5.20
N SER A 216 -28.16 15.94 -5.76
CA SER A 216 -28.14 16.48 -7.13
C SER A 216 -27.13 17.62 -7.28
N SER A 217 -26.87 18.41 -6.24
CA SER A 217 -25.94 19.53 -6.28
C SER A 217 -24.64 19.26 -5.50
N THR A 218 -24.44 18.04 -4.98
CA THR A 218 -23.25 17.72 -4.19
C THR A 218 -22.11 17.21 -5.07
N LEU A 219 -20.89 17.50 -4.68
CA LEU A 219 -19.66 17.06 -5.33
C LEU A 219 -18.70 16.44 -4.35
N VAL A 220 -17.87 15.52 -4.82
CA VAL A 220 -16.68 15.03 -4.12
C VAL A 220 -15.48 15.31 -5.04
N PRO A 221 -14.50 16.12 -4.59
CA PRO A 221 -14.48 16.92 -3.36
C PRO A 221 -15.45 18.09 -3.38
N GLN A 222 -15.89 18.49 -2.20
CA GLN A 222 -16.83 19.60 -2.04
C GLN A 222 -16.20 20.92 -2.47
N PRO A 223 -16.87 21.72 -3.29
CA PRO A 223 -16.38 23.05 -3.66
C PRO A 223 -16.32 24.02 -2.48
N THR A 224 -15.53 25.08 -2.65
CA THR A 224 -15.46 26.17 -1.66
C THR A 224 -16.85 26.77 -1.41
N SER A 225 -17.61 27.03 -2.48
CA SER A 225 -19.01 27.50 -2.33
C SER A 225 -19.87 26.98 -3.47
N THR A 226 -21.09 26.59 -3.14
CA THR A 226 -22.13 26.18 -4.09
C THR A 226 -23.41 26.88 -3.73
N LYS A 227 -24.03 27.53 -4.73
CA LYS A 227 -25.32 28.18 -4.58
C LYS A 227 -26.30 27.58 -5.60
N VAL A 228 -27.41 27.04 -5.12
CA VAL A 228 -28.50 26.60 -6.00
C VAL A 228 -29.24 27.85 -6.53
N LEU A 229 -29.31 27.99 -7.86
CA LEU A 229 -29.92 29.16 -8.52
C LEU A 229 -31.39 28.96 -8.77
N SER A 230 -31.84 27.73 -9.01
CA SER A 230 -33.20 27.37 -9.34
C SER A 230 -33.47 25.91 -9.03
N ASP A 231 -34.72 25.58 -8.74
CA ASP A 231 -35.18 24.20 -8.58
C ASP A 231 -35.35 23.47 -9.92
N VAL A 232 -35.28 24.19 -11.04
CA VAL A 232 -35.46 23.61 -12.38
C VAL A 232 -34.15 22.93 -12.81
N LYS A 233 -34.25 21.64 -13.11
CA LYS A 233 -33.10 20.87 -13.59
C LYS A 233 -32.85 21.11 -15.08
N ILE A 234 -31.61 21.11 -15.48
CA ILE A 234 -31.16 21.37 -16.85
C ILE A 234 -31.03 20.03 -17.55
N LYS A 235 -31.66 19.90 -18.72
CA LYS A 235 -31.61 18.68 -19.53
C LYS A 235 -30.36 18.64 -20.40
N LEU A 236 -29.67 17.51 -20.41
CA LEU A 236 -28.49 17.27 -21.23
C LEU A 236 -28.73 16.20 -22.32
N ASP A 237 -29.98 15.91 -22.66
CA ASP A 237 -30.35 14.84 -23.58
C ASP A 237 -29.69 14.96 -24.96
N ASN A 238 -29.44 16.17 -25.43
CA ASN A 238 -28.86 16.45 -26.76
C ASN A 238 -27.32 16.59 -26.71
N GLY A 239 -26.68 16.28 -25.58
CA GLY A 239 -25.23 16.41 -25.44
C GLY A 239 -24.77 17.84 -25.15
N LEU A 240 -23.52 18.12 -25.42
CA LEU A 240 -22.84 19.36 -25.05
C LEU A 240 -22.16 19.99 -26.26
N ALA A 241 -22.34 21.31 -26.45
CA ALA A 241 -21.67 22.09 -27.49
C ALA A 241 -20.60 22.98 -26.85
N LEU A 242 -19.30 22.62 -27.01
CA LEU A 242 -18.20 23.39 -26.44
C LEU A 242 -17.92 24.67 -27.24
N ASP A 243 -17.77 25.78 -26.52
CA ASP A 243 -17.23 27.04 -27.01
C ASP A 243 -16.01 27.39 -26.17
N LEU A 244 -14.81 27.31 -26.74
CA LEU A 244 -13.54 27.48 -26.03
C LEU A 244 -12.91 28.83 -26.33
N GLN A 245 -12.56 29.59 -25.30
CA GLN A 245 -11.94 30.90 -25.36
C GLN A 245 -10.66 30.92 -24.53
N GLY A 246 -9.53 31.08 -25.19
CA GLY A 246 -8.23 31.11 -24.52
C GLY A 246 -7.68 29.76 -24.06
N ILE A 247 -8.28 28.67 -24.54
CA ILE A 247 -7.88 27.31 -24.19
C ILE A 247 -8.08 26.40 -25.41
N SER A 248 -7.18 25.40 -25.54
CA SER A 248 -7.30 24.34 -26.54
C SER A 248 -8.09 23.15 -25.97
N VAL A 249 -8.83 22.45 -26.84
CA VAL A 249 -9.54 21.24 -26.48
C VAL A 249 -8.60 20.15 -25.91
N THR A 250 -7.34 20.16 -26.33
CA THR A 250 -6.30 19.22 -25.86
C THR A 250 -6.18 19.21 -24.34
N SER A 251 -6.32 20.37 -23.69
CA SER A 251 -6.25 20.48 -22.23
C SER A 251 -7.45 19.89 -21.50
N LEU A 252 -8.51 19.52 -22.24
CA LEU A 252 -9.80 19.08 -21.68
C LEU A 252 -10.17 17.65 -22.07
N ILE A 253 -9.37 17.00 -22.93
CA ILE A 253 -9.72 15.68 -23.50
C ILE A 253 -10.11 14.64 -22.43
N PRO A 254 -9.38 14.46 -21.32
CA PRO A 254 -9.76 13.46 -20.32
C PRO A 254 -11.10 13.76 -19.62
N ALA A 255 -11.43 15.03 -19.42
CA ALA A 255 -12.72 15.43 -18.84
C ALA A 255 -13.87 15.16 -19.82
N ILE A 256 -13.65 15.43 -21.10
CA ILE A 256 -14.61 15.11 -22.16
C ILE A 256 -14.81 13.59 -22.24
N ALA A 257 -13.75 12.82 -22.17
CA ALA A 257 -13.83 11.36 -22.18
C ALA A 257 -14.63 10.82 -20.98
N ARG A 258 -14.49 11.43 -19.80
CA ARG A 258 -15.29 11.04 -18.63
C ARG A 258 -16.78 11.34 -18.84
N LEU A 259 -17.10 12.49 -19.38
CA LEU A 259 -18.50 12.81 -19.76
C LEU A 259 -19.05 11.81 -20.78
N ASN A 260 -18.26 11.47 -21.80
CA ASN A 260 -18.64 10.44 -22.77
C ASN A 260 -18.90 9.08 -22.12
N LEU A 261 -18.07 8.70 -21.17
CA LEU A 261 -18.25 7.45 -20.40
C LEU A 261 -19.61 7.42 -19.69
N PHE A 262 -20.09 8.56 -19.23
CA PHE A 262 -21.38 8.70 -18.55
C PHE A 262 -22.55 8.95 -19.51
N GLY A 263 -22.31 8.94 -20.83
CA GLY A 263 -23.34 9.07 -21.84
C GLY A 263 -23.59 10.49 -22.38
N PHE A 264 -22.68 11.43 -22.04
CA PHE A 264 -22.79 12.82 -22.50
C PHE A 264 -21.75 13.12 -23.57
N HIS A 265 -22.19 13.20 -24.83
CA HIS A 265 -21.31 13.37 -25.98
C HIS A 265 -21.30 14.82 -26.49
N LEU A 266 -20.23 15.21 -27.14
CA LEU A 266 -20.16 16.49 -27.83
C LEU A 266 -21.12 16.49 -29.02
N ASN A 267 -21.91 17.55 -29.15
CA ASN A 267 -22.86 17.74 -30.20
C ASN A 267 -23.02 19.24 -30.47
N PRO A 268 -22.82 19.71 -31.72
CA PRO A 268 -23.02 21.12 -32.06
C PRO A 268 -24.42 21.64 -31.73
N GLN A 269 -25.42 20.74 -31.64
CA GLN A 269 -26.80 21.08 -31.30
C GLN A 269 -27.09 20.89 -29.81
N GLY A 270 -26.08 20.53 -29.00
CA GLY A 270 -26.22 20.29 -27.59
C GLY A 270 -26.30 21.58 -26.74
N LEU A 271 -26.38 21.40 -25.43
CA LEU A 271 -26.35 22.52 -24.50
C LEU A 271 -25.02 23.26 -24.62
N PRO A 272 -25.01 24.58 -24.81
CA PRO A 272 -23.77 25.35 -24.89
C PRO A 272 -22.96 25.25 -23.57
N VAL A 273 -21.66 24.99 -23.68
CA VAL A 273 -20.68 25.01 -22.58
C VAL A 273 -19.58 25.96 -23.01
N THR A 274 -19.58 27.17 -22.45
CA THR A 274 -18.56 28.17 -22.74
C THR A 274 -17.47 28.08 -21.68
N ILE A 275 -16.22 27.78 -22.11
CA ILE A 275 -15.07 27.66 -21.26
C ILE A 275 -14.04 28.72 -21.62
N SER A 276 -13.75 29.62 -20.68
CA SER A 276 -12.85 30.75 -20.88
C SER A 276 -11.66 30.70 -19.92
N VAL A 277 -10.46 30.87 -20.45
CA VAL A 277 -9.22 30.98 -19.66
C VAL A 277 -8.63 32.36 -19.88
N ASP A 278 -8.42 33.08 -18.76
CA ASP A 278 -7.80 34.39 -18.73
C ASP A 278 -6.66 34.41 -17.71
N ASN A 279 -5.43 34.48 -18.21
CA ASN A 279 -4.22 34.43 -17.38
C ASN A 279 -4.10 35.60 -16.39
N ASN A 280 -4.86 36.66 -16.61
CA ASN A 280 -4.89 37.84 -15.75
C ASN A 280 -6.03 37.81 -14.71
N ALA A 281 -6.84 36.77 -14.69
CA ALA A 281 -7.94 36.65 -13.74
C ALA A 281 -7.42 36.59 -12.30
N ALA A 282 -8.14 37.24 -11.39
CA ALA A 282 -7.86 37.24 -9.95
C ALA A 282 -8.40 35.96 -9.32
N MET A 283 -7.81 34.83 -9.63
CA MET A 283 -8.22 33.49 -9.19
C MET A 283 -7.01 32.66 -8.85
N ASP A 284 -7.21 31.62 -8.04
CA ASP A 284 -6.22 30.58 -7.83
C ASP A 284 -5.89 29.87 -9.16
N ASN A 285 -4.62 29.45 -9.33
CA ASN A 285 -4.18 28.76 -10.54
C ASN A 285 -4.97 27.46 -10.82
N GLU A 286 -5.48 26.80 -9.79
CA GLU A 286 -6.30 25.60 -9.92
C GLU A 286 -7.78 25.86 -9.67
N GLY A 287 -8.14 27.12 -9.47
CA GLY A 287 -9.52 27.52 -9.22
C GLY A 287 -10.35 27.67 -10.48
N TYR A 288 -11.64 27.68 -10.31
CA TYR A 288 -12.62 27.89 -11.40
C TYR A 288 -13.92 28.47 -10.86
N ARG A 289 -14.68 29.07 -11.75
CA ARG A 289 -16.09 29.44 -11.54
C ARG A 289 -16.94 28.67 -12.52
N PHE A 290 -18.01 28.10 -12.04
CA PHE A 290 -18.94 27.27 -12.80
C PHE A 290 -20.36 27.77 -12.58
N ILE A 291 -21.09 28.02 -13.67
CA ILE A 291 -22.50 28.41 -13.60
C ILE A 291 -23.27 27.54 -14.58
N SER A 292 -24.30 26.86 -14.11
CA SER A 292 -25.23 26.09 -14.93
C SER A 292 -26.63 26.74 -14.92
N GLN A 293 -27.14 26.98 -16.09
CA GLN A 293 -28.47 27.54 -16.30
C GLN A 293 -29.12 26.86 -17.53
N GLN A 294 -30.41 27.02 -17.71
CA GLN A 294 -31.10 26.35 -18.82
C GLN A 294 -30.54 26.75 -20.20
N ARG A 295 -30.04 27.95 -20.35
CA ARG A 295 -29.45 28.46 -21.60
C ARG A 295 -28.02 27.98 -21.85
N GLY A 296 -27.36 27.44 -20.86
CA GLY A 296 -26.00 26.95 -21.01
C GLY A 296 -25.19 26.91 -19.73
N ILE A 297 -23.95 26.41 -19.85
CA ILE A 297 -22.97 26.30 -18.77
C ILE A 297 -21.80 27.23 -19.09
N THR A 298 -21.34 27.95 -18.08
CA THR A 298 -20.16 28.82 -18.19
C THR A 298 -19.10 28.36 -17.19
N ILE A 299 -17.88 28.20 -17.67
CA ILE A 299 -16.72 27.87 -16.85
C ILE A 299 -15.66 28.92 -17.11
N ASN A 300 -15.22 29.61 -16.06
CA ASN A 300 -14.14 30.61 -16.11
C ASN A 300 -13.00 30.17 -15.20
N ALA A 301 -11.76 30.26 -15.72
CA ALA A 301 -10.56 29.91 -14.99
C ALA A 301 -9.38 30.80 -15.37
N LYS A 302 -8.37 30.83 -14.51
CA LYS A 302 -7.11 31.52 -14.78
C LYS A 302 -6.18 30.70 -15.66
N THR A 303 -6.25 29.37 -15.52
CA THR A 303 -5.36 28.42 -16.20
C THR A 303 -6.17 27.28 -16.83
N ASP A 304 -5.49 26.54 -17.71
CA ASP A 304 -6.05 25.33 -18.31
C ASP A 304 -6.44 24.31 -17.25
N THR A 305 -5.64 24.20 -16.18
CA THR A 305 -5.91 23.27 -15.07
C THR A 305 -7.21 23.62 -14.37
N GLY A 306 -7.44 24.90 -14.07
CA GLY A 306 -8.69 25.36 -13.47
C GLY A 306 -9.89 25.06 -14.35
N ALA A 307 -9.77 25.30 -15.66
CA ALA A 307 -10.80 24.98 -16.64
C ALA A 307 -11.10 23.48 -16.70
N PHE A 308 -10.06 22.65 -16.67
CA PHE A 308 -10.19 21.19 -16.60
C PHE A 308 -10.99 20.77 -15.37
N TYR A 309 -10.68 21.32 -14.19
CA TYR A 309 -11.41 21.02 -12.97
C TYR A 309 -12.87 21.51 -13.02
N GLY A 310 -13.13 22.60 -13.71
CA GLY A 310 -14.52 23.05 -13.96
C GLY A 310 -15.30 22.01 -14.76
N LEU A 311 -14.72 21.46 -15.80
CA LEU A 311 -15.36 20.43 -16.63
C LEU A 311 -15.45 19.08 -15.89
N ILE A 312 -14.46 18.73 -15.10
CA ILE A 312 -14.51 17.57 -14.18
C ILE A 312 -15.68 17.72 -13.18
N SER A 313 -15.91 18.92 -12.68
CA SER A 313 -17.03 19.18 -11.77
C SER A 313 -18.38 19.00 -12.45
N LEU A 314 -18.49 19.34 -13.75
CA LEU A 314 -19.69 19.00 -14.52
C LEU A 314 -19.93 17.48 -14.51
N ALA A 315 -18.89 16.69 -14.80
CA ALA A 315 -18.98 15.23 -14.73
C ALA A 315 -19.35 14.75 -13.32
N GLY A 316 -18.88 15.46 -12.28
CA GLY A 316 -19.21 15.15 -10.88
C GLY A 316 -20.68 15.41 -10.53
N LEU A 317 -21.26 16.45 -11.10
CA LEU A 317 -22.69 16.78 -10.90
C LEU A 317 -23.61 15.77 -11.56
N VAL A 318 -23.17 15.12 -12.63
CA VAL A 318 -23.97 14.15 -13.37
C VAL A 318 -24.26 12.92 -12.50
N THR A 319 -25.51 12.44 -12.58
CA THR A 319 -25.89 11.09 -12.15
C THR A 319 -26.04 10.24 -13.41
N ILE A 320 -25.43 9.07 -13.46
CA ILE A 320 -25.27 8.29 -14.70
C ILE A 320 -26.59 8.04 -15.43
N ASP A 321 -27.63 7.65 -14.70
CA ASP A 321 -28.93 7.31 -15.28
C ASP A 321 -29.88 8.51 -15.40
N ASP A 322 -29.46 9.68 -14.96
CA ASP A 322 -30.25 10.91 -15.00
C ASP A 322 -29.58 11.89 -15.98
N LYS A 323 -30.33 12.26 -17.04
CA LYS A 323 -29.86 13.19 -18.08
C LYS A 323 -30.01 14.65 -17.67
N THR A 324 -30.05 14.95 -16.40
CA THR A 324 -30.19 16.30 -15.88
C THR A 324 -29.06 16.67 -14.91
N ILE A 325 -28.80 17.98 -14.80
CA ILE A 325 -27.94 18.56 -13.78
C ILE A 325 -28.68 19.69 -13.08
N PRO A 326 -28.27 20.08 -11.87
CA PRO A 326 -28.85 21.20 -11.15
C PRO A 326 -28.45 22.54 -11.80
N SER A 327 -29.22 23.58 -11.53
CA SER A 327 -28.85 24.97 -11.82
C SER A 327 -28.11 25.53 -10.61
N VAL A 328 -26.81 25.70 -10.75
CA VAL A 328 -25.92 26.10 -9.63
C VAL A 328 -24.88 27.12 -10.07
N ALA A 329 -24.40 27.88 -9.09
CA ALA A 329 -23.17 28.67 -9.20
C ALA A 329 -22.13 28.15 -8.21
N ILE A 330 -20.97 27.80 -8.72
CA ILE A 330 -19.86 27.24 -7.93
C ILE A 330 -18.67 28.18 -8.06
N ASN A 331 -18.10 28.58 -6.92
CA ASN A 331 -16.75 29.13 -6.84
C ASN A 331 -15.89 28.14 -6.10
N ASP A 332 -14.74 27.79 -6.67
CA ASP A 332 -13.95 26.69 -6.14
C ASP A 332 -12.46 26.93 -6.31
N GLN A 333 -11.70 26.42 -5.34
CA GLN A 333 -10.24 26.37 -5.36
C GLN A 333 -9.77 25.38 -4.31
N PRO A 334 -8.57 24.78 -4.49
CA PRO A 334 -8.08 23.83 -3.51
C PRO A 334 -7.56 24.51 -2.24
N ARG A 335 -7.67 23.80 -1.09
CA ARG A 335 -7.03 24.23 0.14
C ARG A 335 -5.52 24.03 0.12
N TYR A 336 -5.04 22.94 -0.51
CA TYR A 336 -3.63 22.58 -0.62
C TYR A 336 -3.19 22.52 -2.09
N ALA A 337 -1.99 23.03 -2.35
CA ALA A 337 -1.34 22.86 -3.65
C ALA A 337 -0.88 21.43 -3.90
N PHE A 338 -0.52 20.69 -2.85
CA PHE A 338 -0.09 19.31 -2.95
C PHE A 338 -1.21 18.37 -2.49
N ARG A 339 -1.77 17.63 -3.42
CA ARG A 339 -2.86 16.66 -3.18
C ARG A 339 -2.44 15.34 -3.81
N GLY A 340 -1.87 14.45 -3.01
CA GLY A 340 -1.10 13.34 -3.53
C GLY A 340 -1.61 11.96 -3.20
N LEU A 341 -1.20 11.02 -4.05
CA LEU A 341 -1.30 9.60 -3.82
C LEU A 341 0.05 8.95 -4.10
N HIS A 342 0.54 8.18 -3.13
CA HIS A 342 1.73 7.35 -3.25
C HIS A 342 1.30 5.92 -3.55
N ILE A 343 1.98 5.28 -4.50
CA ILE A 343 1.78 3.87 -4.83
C ILE A 343 3.13 3.18 -4.84
N ASP A 344 3.24 2.13 -4.01
CA ASP A 344 4.39 1.24 -3.98
C ASP A 344 4.21 0.16 -5.05
N VAL A 345 5.10 0.13 -6.02
CA VAL A 345 5.16 -0.92 -7.06
C VAL A 345 6.40 -1.77 -6.92
N ALA A 346 7.22 -1.50 -5.91
CA ALA A 346 8.50 -2.17 -5.70
C ALA A 346 8.34 -3.49 -4.94
N ARG A 347 7.55 -3.51 -3.87
CA ARG A 347 7.36 -4.72 -3.06
C ARG A 347 6.66 -5.80 -3.87
N ASN A 348 5.56 -5.46 -4.47
CA ASN A 348 4.88 -6.27 -5.49
C ASN A 348 4.54 -5.36 -6.66
N PHE A 349 4.86 -5.81 -7.87
CA PHE A 349 4.63 -5.02 -9.07
C PHE A 349 3.14 -4.86 -9.33
N LEU A 350 2.73 -3.65 -9.68
CA LEU A 350 1.37 -3.33 -10.11
C LEU A 350 1.43 -2.86 -11.57
N SER A 351 0.48 -3.29 -12.38
CA SER A 351 0.55 -3.11 -13.83
C SER A 351 0.44 -1.64 -14.25
N LYS A 352 0.97 -1.33 -15.45
CA LYS A 352 0.76 -0.02 -16.08
C LYS A 352 -0.74 0.28 -16.22
N ALA A 353 -1.55 -0.70 -16.57
CA ALA A 353 -3.00 -0.51 -16.68
C ALA A 353 -3.62 -0.03 -15.37
N PHE A 354 -3.20 -0.58 -14.23
CA PHE A 354 -3.63 -0.12 -12.90
C PHE A 354 -3.19 1.32 -12.64
N ILE A 355 -1.96 1.66 -12.97
CA ILE A 355 -1.44 3.04 -12.78
C ILE A 355 -2.25 4.03 -13.62
N LEU A 356 -2.50 3.73 -14.90
CA LEU A 356 -3.27 4.61 -15.77
C LEU A 356 -4.70 4.78 -15.27
N LYS A 357 -5.36 3.69 -14.86
CA LYS A 357 -6.71 3.75 -14.26
C LYS A 357 -6.72 4.62 -13.00
N THR A 358 -5.72 4.47 -12.14
CA THR A 358 -5.59 5.24 -10.90
C THR A 358 -5.37 6.72 -11.18
N ILE A 359 -4.51 7.06 -12.14
CA ILE A 359 -4.30 8.45 -12.57
C ILE A 359 -5.62 9.08 -13.04
N ASP A 360 -6.41 8.33 -13.80
CA ASP A 360 -7.69 8.82 -14.29
C ASP A 360 -8.68 9.10 -13.13
N GLN A 361 -8.74 8.23 -12.14
CA GLN A 361 -9.55 8.46 -10.95
C GLN A 361 -9.00 9.59 -10.06
N MET A 362 -7.70 9.73 -9.95
CA MET A 362 -7.08 10.87 -9.27
C MET A 362 -7.55 12.19 -9.88
N ALA A 363 -7.52 12.29 -11.19
CA ALA A 363 -7.98 13.49 -11.92
C ALA A 363 -9.48 13.75 -11.67
N ALA A 364 -10.30 12.70 -11.66
CA ALA A 364 -11.73 12.80 -11.42
C ALA A 364 -12.05 13.40 -10.05
N TYR A 365 -11.19 13.24 -9.08
CA TYR A 365 -11.35 13.74 -7.71
C TYR A 365 -10.34 14.83 -7.35
N LYS A 366 -9.70 15.41 -8.36
CA LYS A 366 -8.83 16.60 -8.27
C LYS A 366 -7.56 16.41 -7.44
N LEU A 367 -7.05 15.17 -7.38
CA LEU A 367 -5.70 14.89 -6.90
C LEU A 367 -4.69 15.23 -7.99
N ASN A 368 -3.53 15.78 -7.63
CA ASN A 368 -2.60 16.35 -8.62
C ASN A 368 -1.16 15.87 -8.53
N LYS A 369 -0.83 14.98 -7.59
CA LYS A 369 0.52 14.46 -7.41
C LYS A 369 0.48 12.95 -7.32
N LEU A 370 1.20 12.26 -8.20
CA LEU A 370 1.41 10.82 -8.11
C LEU A 370 2.86 10.56 -7.67
N HIS A 371 3.03 10.10 -6.44
CA HIS A 371 4.30 9.63 -5.92
C HIS A 371 4.43 8.15 -6.25
N LEU A 372 5.23 7.83 -7.26
CA LEU A 372 5.39 6.47 -7.73
C LEU A 372 6.68 5.87 -7.17
N HIS A 373 6.53 4.93 -6.23
CA HIS A 373 7.65 4.29 -5.53
C HIS A 373 8.17 3.12 -6.36
N LEU A 374 9.29 3.35 -7.05
CA LEU A 374 9.77 2.51 -8.14
C LEU A 374 10.88 1.53 -7.74
N ALA A 375 11.51 1.72 -6.60
CA ALA A 375 12.60 0.86 -6.16
C ALA A 375 12.65 0.76 -4.63
N ASP A 376 12.89 -0.47 -4.15
CA ASP A 376 13.01 -0.81 -2.74
C ASP A 376 13.82 -2.12 -2.62
N ASP A 377 13.70 -2.81 -1.50
CA ASP A 377 14.43 -4.05 -1.25
C ASP A 377 13.99 -5.19 -2.18
N GLU A 378 12.70 -5.28 -2.50
CA GLU A 378 12.10 -6.41 -3.18
C GLU A 378 11.95 -6.22 -4.69
N GLY A 379 12.29 -5.04 -5.21
CA GLY A 379 12.19 -4.80 -6.63
C GLY A 379 12.67 -3.44 -7.09
N TRP A 380 13.13 -3.43 -8.33
CA TRP A 380 13.46 -2.24 -9.12
C TRP A 380 12.55 -2.22 -10.34
N ARG A 381 11.71 -1.20 -10.51
CA ARG A 381 10.56 -1.25 -11.43
C ARG A 381 10.61 -0.26 -12.58
N ILE A 382 11.77 0.36 -12.83
CA ILE A 382 11.94 1.29 -13.95
C ILE A 382 13.21 0.94 -14.73
N GLU A 383 13.08 0.83 -16.05
CA GLU A 383 14.22 0.64 -16.94
C GLU A 383 15.10 1.88 -16.93
N ILE A 384 16.40 1.70 -16.70
CA ILE A 384 17.40 2.77 -16.72
C ILE A 384 18.36 2.50 -17.88
N PRO A 385 18.38 3.36 -18.92
CA PRO A 385 19.34 3.22 -20.00
C PRO A 385 20.79 3.18 -19.50
N GLY A 386 21.56 2.20 -19.97
CA GLY A 386 22.94 2.00 -19.55
C GLY A 386 23.13 1.15 -18.30
N LEU A 387 22.06 0.82 -17.59
CA LEU A 387 22.09 -0.05 -16.40
C LEU A 387 21.04 -1.17 -16.52
N PRO A 388 21.19 -2.08 -17.50
CA PRO A 388 20.16 -3.10 -17.77
C PRO A 388 19.97 -4.08 -16.62
N GLU A 389 20.97 -4.27 -15.77
CA GLU A 389 20.90 -5.19 -14.63
C GLU A 389 19.82 -4.81 -13.63
N LEU A 390 19.52 -3.51 -13.51
CA LEU A 390 18.51 -3.03 -12.56
C LEU A 390 17.14 -3.65 -12.80
N THR A 391 16.76 -3.91 -14.06
CA THR A 391 15.52 -4.58 -14.40
C THR A 391 15.70 -6.04 -14.77
N ASN A 392 16.81 -6.40 -15.41
CA ASN A 392 17.07 -7.81 -15.75
C ASN A 392 17.24 -8.70 -14.50
N VAL A 393 17.77 -8.14 -13.42
CA VAL A 393 17.95 -8.82 -12.13
C VAL A 393 16.97 -8.28 -11.10
N GLY A 394 16.91 -6.97 -10.96
CA GLY A 394 16.19 -6.32 -9.85
C GLY A 394 14.67 -6.31 -9.99
N ALA A 395 14.12 -6.64 -11.16
CA ALA A 395 12.67 -6.66 -11.36
C ALA A 395 12.05 -8.06 -11.25
N LYS A 396 12.84 -9.06 -10.88
CA LYS A 396 12.44 -10.47 -10.85
C LYS A 396 12.78 -11.10 -9.51
N ARG A 397 11.94 -12.01 -9.06
CA ARG A 397 12.21 -12.84 -7.88
C ARG A 397 12.18 -14.31 -8.29
N CYS A 398 13.29 -15.01 -8.08
CA CYS A 398 13.41 -16.44 -8.30
C CYS A 398 14.38 -17.01 -7.26
N PHE A 399 14.58 -18.31 -7.25
CA PHE A 399 15.37 -18.91 -6.18
C PHE A 399 16.75 -19.35 -6.65
N ASN A 400 17.76 -18.97 -5.88
CA ASN A 400 19.15 -19.43 -5.98
C ASN A 400 19.87 -19.12 -7.31
N ALA A 401 19.55 -17.96 -7.87
CA ALA A 401 20.17 -17.47 -9.11
C ALA A 401 20.46 -15.95 -9.01
N PRO A 402 21.42 -15.55 -8.16
CA PRO A 402 21.69 -14.12 -7.88
C PRO A 402 22.13 -13.32 -9.09
N GLU A 403 22.60 -13.97 -10.14
CA GLU A 403 22.95 -13.35 -11.42
C GLU A 403 21.72 -13.03 -12.28
N LYS A 404 20.55 -13.58 -11.95
CA LYS A 404 19.33 -13.46 -12.74
C LYS A 404 18.17 -12.78 -12.01
N CYS A 405 18.14 -12.82 -10.68
CA CYS A 405 16.97 -12.37 -9.92
C CYS A 405 17.32 -12.12 -8.47
N LEU A 406 16.39 -11.42 -7.79
CA LEU A 406 16.38 -11.31 -6.33
C LEU A 406 15.80 -12.60 -5.73
N MET A 407 16.07 -12.84 -4.46
CA MET A 407 15.45 -13.96 -3.74
C MET A 407 13.94 -13.73 -3.59
N PRO A 408 13.13 -14.80 -3.46
CA PRO A 408 11.71 -14.67 -3.19
C PRO A 408 11.45 -13.95 -1.87
N GLN A 409 10.47 -13.07 -1.88
CA GLN A 409 10.00 -12.30 -0.72
C GLN A 409 8.50 -12.07 -0.86
N LEU A 410 7.82 -11.86 0.25
CA LEU A 410 6.42 -11.42 0.30
C LEU A 410 5.48 -12.40 -0.44
N GLY A 411 5.76 -13.69 -0.32
CA GLY A 411 4.96 -14.73 -0.96
C GLY A 411 5.05 -14.74 -2.47
N SER A 412 6.10 -14.15 -3.07
CA SER A 412 6.30 -14.18 -4.52
C SER A 412 6.50 -15.60 -5.05
N ASP A 413 6.13 -15.81 -6.32
CA ASP A 413 6.48 -17.02 -7.04
C ASP A 413 8.00 -17.07 -7.24
N ILE A 414 8.50 -18.24 -7.61
CA ILE A 414 9.92 -18.47 -7.89
C ILE A 414 10.25 -18.50 -9.38
N SER A 415 9.26 -18.19 -10.24
CA SER A 415 9.44 -18.20 -11.70
C SER A 415 10.18 -16.96 -12.24
N GLY A 416 10.10 -15.84 -11.54
CA GLY A 416 10.60 -14.55 -12.01
C GLY A 416 9.72 -13.86 -13.06
N VAL A 417 8.57 -14.45 -13.39
CA VAL A 417 7.66 -13.96 -14.44
C VAL A 417 6.20 -13.85 -13.97
N SER A 418 5.96 -13.88 -12.66
CA SER A 418 4.61 -13.72 -12.10
C SER A 418 4.11 -12.28 -12.25
N GLN A 419 2.80 -12.07 -12.07
CA GLN A 419 2.19 -10.73 -12.17
C GLN A 419 2.73 -9.73 -11.12
N SER A 420 3.28 -10.22 -10.00
CA SER A 420 3.87 -9.37 -8.96
C SER A 420 5.36 -9.06 -9.20
N ASP A 421 5.92 -9.54 -10.30
CA ASP A 421 7.24 -9.18 -10.82
C ASP A 421 7.09 -8.41 -12.13
N GLY A 422 8.08 -7.61 -12.47
CA GLY A 422 8.05 -6.83 -13.70
C GLY A 422 8.59 -5.41 -13.50
N TYR A 423 8.49 -4.61 -14.54
CA TYR A 423 8.96 -3.23 -14.52
C TYR A 423 8.28 -2.42 -15.62
N TYR A 424 8.36 -1.11 -15.52
CA TYR A 424 7.97 -0.19 -16.58
C TYR A 424 9.20 0.05 -17.48
N SER A 425 9.06 -0.26 -18.78
CA SER A 425 10.05 0.12 -19.77
C SER A 425 10.13 1.66 -19.87
N VAL A 426 11.16 2.15 -20.55
CA VAL A 426 11.25 3.60 -20.85
C VAL A 426 9.96 4.08 -21.53
N GLU A 427 9.45 3.33 -22.51
CA GLU A 427 8.20 3.69 -23.19
C GLU A 427 6.97 3.59 -22.29
N ASP A 428 6.89 2.58 -21.42
CA ASP A 428 5.81 2.49 -20.42
C ASP A 428 5.81 3.70 -19.49
N TYR A 429 6.98 4.07 -18.99
CA TYR A 429 7.10 5.20 -18.07
C TYR A 429 6.76 6.52 -18.76
N LYS A 430 7.19 6.72 -20.01
CA LYS A 430 6.80 7.89 -20.81
C LYS A 430 5.28 7.94 -21.03
N GLU A 431 4.63 6.81 -21.24
CA GLU A 431 3.18 6.74 -21.36
C GLU A 431 2.48 7.15 -20.06
N ILE A 432 3.00 6.68 -18.91
CA ILE A 432 2.51 7.11 -17.60
C ILE A 432 2.64 8.63 -17.44
N LEU A 433 3.80 9.19 -17.79
CA LEU A 433 4.06 10.63 -17.70
C LEU A 433 3.11 11.44 -18.58
N ALA A 434 2.92 11.01 -19.83
CA ALA A 434 2.04 11.68 -20.78
C ALA A 434 0.56 11.61 -20.33
N PHE A 435 0.15 10.46 -19.84
CA PHE A 435 -1.22 10.22 -19.34
C PHE A 435 -1.51 11.10 -18.12
N ALA A 436 -0.56 11.21 -17.22
CA ALA A 436 -0.65 12.07 -16.04
C ALA A 436 -0.68 13.55 -16.43
N LYS A 437 0.21 13.96 -17.34
CA LYS A 437 0.28 15.34 -17.82
C LYS A 437 -1.04 15.79 -18.46
N ALA A 438 -1.64 14.93 -19.27
CA ALA A 438 -2.95 15.22 -19.90
C ALA A 438 -4.06 15.44 -18.87
N ARG A 439 -3.87 14.94 -17.65
CA ARG A 439 -4.81 15.05 -16.52
C ARG A 439 -4.34 16.03 -15.45
N HIS A 440 -3.33 16.85 -15.77
CA HIS A 440 -2.79 17.87 -14.88
C HIS A 440 -2.21 17.29 -13.58
N ILE A 441 -1.61 16.11 -13.67
CA ILE A 441 -0.99 15.39 -12.55
C ILE A 441 0.52 15.35 -12.76
N GLN A 442 1.26 15.77 -11.74
CA GLN A 442 2.72 15.63 -11.70
C GLN A 442 3.09 14.25 -11.15
N VAL A 443 4.01 13.56 -11.83
CA VAL A 443 4.59 12.31 -11.34
C VAL A 443 5.89 12.62 -10.60
N ILE A 444 5.98 12.12 -9.37
CA ILE A 444 7.18 12.23 -8.52
C ILE A 444 7.76 10.82 -8.39
N PRO A 445 8.88 10.52 -9.10
CA PRO A 445 9.50 9.21 -8.96
C PRO A 445 10.20 9.10 -7.61
N SER A 446 10.13 7.92 -7.02
CA SER A 446 10.77 7.59 -5.75
C SER A 446 11.60 6.32 -5.93
N LEU A 447 12.89 6.42 -5.59
CA LEU A 447 13.83 5.31 -5.61
C LEU A 447 14.60 5.38 -4.29
N ASP A 448 14.31 4.47 -3.39
CA ASP A 448 14.75 4.58 -2.00
C ASP A 448 16.26 4.41 -1.84
N MET A 449 16.84 5.21 -0.95
CA MET A 449 18.27 5.21 -0.64
C MET A 449 18.52 5.96 0.69
N PRO A 450 19.55 5.64 1.49
CA PRO A 450 20.51 4.54 1.28
C PRO A 450 20.00 3.21 1.80
N GLY A 451 19.03 3.17 2.71
CA GLY A 451 18.29 2.00 3.10
C GLY A 451 17.27 1.60 2.03
N HIS A 452 16.57 0.48 2.22
CA HIS A 452 15.59 0.01 1.24
C HIS A 452 16.15 -0.11 -0.19
N SER A 453 17.43 -0.48 -0.32
CA SER A 453 18.16 -0.45 -1.60
C SER A 453 18.66 -1.82 -2.06
N ARG A 454 18.11 -2.90 -1.51
CA ARG A 454 18.60 -4.26 -1.79
C ARG A 454 18.53 -4.61 -3.28
N ALA A 455 17.45 -4.23 -3.97
CA ALA A 455 17.32 -4.48 -5.41
C ALA A 455 18.44 -3.83 -6.21
N ALA A 456 18.77 -2.58 -5.90
CA ALA A 456 19.88 -1.86 -6.54
C ALA A 456 21.22 -2.52 -6.22
N ILE A 457 21.45 -2.88 -4.97
CA ILE A 457 22.70 -3.51 -4.52
C ILE A 457 22.94 -4.83 -5.26
N HIS A 458 21.96 -5.71 -5.28
CA HIS A 458 22.09 -7.02 -5.92
C HIS A 458 22.22 -6.91 -7.44
N SER A 459 21.55 -5.94 -8.05
CA SER A 459 21.70 -5.67 -9.49
C SER A 459 23.12 -5.21 -9.82
N MET A 460 23.69 -4.32 -9.02
CA MET A 460 25.04 -3.81 -9.27
C MET A 460 26.12 -4.83 -8.91
N GLU A 461 25.88 -5.74 -7.96
CA GLU A 461 26.79 -6.85 -7.71
C GLU A 461 26.76 -7.86 -8.87
N ALA A 462 25.60 -8.12 -9.48
CA ALA A 462 25.51 -8.94 -10.71
C ALA A 462 26.31 -8.28 -11.86
N ARG A 463 26.21 -6.95 -12.00
CA ARG A 463 27.01 -6.19 -12.95
C ARG A 463 28.50 -6.30 -12.66
N TYR A 464 28.88 -6.17 -11.39
CA TYR A 464 30.28 -6.31 -10.95
C TYR A 464 30.84 -7.69 -11.37
N GLN A 465 30.15 -8.78 -11.07
CA GLN A 465 30.60 -10.13 -11.44
C GLN A 465 30.70 -10.33 -12.95
N HIS A 466 29.73 -9.80 -13.69
CA HIS A 466 29.71 -9.89 -15.13
C HIS A 466 30.95 -9.25 -15.77
N TYR A 467 31.27 -8.00 -15.41
CA TYR A 467 32.43 -7.31 -15.98
C TYR A 467 33.77 -7.83 -15.44
N LEU A 468 33.77 -8.28 -14.17
CA LEU A 468 34.98 -8.91 -13.59
C LEU A 468 35.35 -10.20 -14.35
N SER A 469 34.35 -11.02 -14.73
CA SER A 469 34.56 -12.24 -15.52
C SER A 469 35.14 -11.97 -16.90
N LYS A 470 34.93 -10.74 -17.42
CA LYS A 470 35.48 -10.30 -18.71
C LYS A 470 36.84 -9.61 -18.58
N GLY A 471 37.38 -9.49 -17.37
CA GLY A 471 38.62 -8.76 -17.10
C GLY A 471 38.50 -7.25 -17.17
N GLU A 472 37.28 -6.70 -17.17
CA GLU A 472 37.01 -5.26 -17.24
C GLU A 472 36.81 -4.68 -15.84
N SER A 473 37.89 -4.57 -15.06
CA SER A 473 37.85 -4.16 -13.65
C SER A 473 37.26 -2.77 -13.42
N ASP A 474 37.57 -1.80 -14.32
CA ASP A 474 37.03 -0.44 -14.16
C ASP A 474 35.51 -0.40 -14.29
N LYS A 475 34.96 -1.08 -15.30
CA LYS A 475 33.52 -1.20 -15.48
C LYS A 475 32.86 -1.98 -14.34
N ALA A 476 33.54 -3.01 -13.84
CA ALA A 476 33.03 -3.82 -12.74
C ALA A 476 32.82 -2.97 -11.47
N ASN A 477 33.76 -2.09 -11.17
CA ASN A 477 33.73 -1.27 -9.96
C ASN A 477 33.00 0.08 -10.12
N GLN A 478 32.61 0.47 -11.35
CA GLN A 478 32.12 1.81 -11.68
C GLN A 478 30.92 2.23 -10.82
N TYR A 479 29.99 1.32 -10.58
CA TYR A 479 28.74 1.59 -9.85
C TYR A 479 28.54 0.66 -8.67
N ARG A 480 29.64 0.20 -8.09
CA ARG A 480 29.56 -0.69 -6.95
C ARG A 480 28.99 0.02 -5.73
N LEU A 481 28.06 -0.62 -5.02
CA LEU A 481 27.28 0.00 -3.95
C LEU A 481 27.64 -0.54 -2.55
N VAL A 482 28.47 -1.59 -2.50
CA VAL A 482 28.90 -2.20 -1.26
C VAL A 482 30.43 -2.31 -1.23
N GLU A 483 30.96 -2.31 -0.01
CA GLU A 483 32.38 -2.45 0.26
C GLU A 483 32.64 -3.87 0.78
N PRO A 484 33.48 -4.67 0.09
CA PRO A 484 33.73 -6.04 0.50
C PRO A 484 34.33 -6.19 1.91
N GLU A 485 35.13 -5.20 2.33
CA GLU A 485 35.78 -5.18 3.62
C GLU A 485 34.90 -4.68 4.75
N ASP A 486 33.69 -4.21 4.46
CA ASP A 486 32.71 -3.79 5.47
C ASP A 486 32.19 -5.02 6.19
N LYS A 487 32.47 -5.12 7.49
CA LYS A 487 32.08 -6.23 8.35
C LYS A 487 30.87 -5.90 9.22
N THR A 488 30.20 -4.79 8.95
CA THR A 488 29.06 -4.36 9.73
C THR A 488 27.96 -5.42 9.68
N GLN A 489 27.45 -5.80 10.86
CA GLN A 489 26.28 -6.63 11.00
C GLN A 489 25.11 -5.78 11.46
N TYR A 490 24.01 -5.81 10.72
CA TYR A 490 22.82 -5.06 11.05
C TYR A 490 21.56 -5.82 10.62
N SER A 491 20.43 -5.40 11.16
CA SER A 491 19.11 -5.86 10.73
C SER A 491 18.22 -4.63 10.51
N SER A 492 17.68 -4.50 9.31
CA SER A 492 16.77 -3.40 9.00
C SER A 492 15.40 -3.60 9.67
N ILE A 493 14.53 -2.61 9.61
CA ILE A 493 13.18 -2.70 10.17
C ILE A 493 12.39 -3.87 9.53
N GLN A 494 12.66 -4.17 8.26
CA GLN A 494 12.06 -5.32 7.57
C GLN A 494 13.00 -6.54 7.54
N HIS A 495 13.99 -6.57 8.44
CA HIS A 495 14.83 -7.72 8.76
C HIS A 495 15.82 -8.16 7.69
N TYR A 496 16.25 -7.22 6.83
CA TYR A 496 17.35 -7.43 5.90
C TYR A 496 18.69 -7.10 6.54
N SER A 497 19.71 -7.84 6.15
CA SER A 497 21.09 -7.61 6.56
C SER A 497 21.97 -7.02 5.46
N ASP A 498 21.41 -6.79 4.26
CA ASP A 498 22.17 -6.48 3.04
C ASP A 498 21.45 -5.46 2.14
N ASN A 499 20.73 -4.50 2.72
CA ASN A 499 19.85 -3.61 1.99
C ASN A 499 20.26 -2.13 2.01
N THR A 500 21.42 -1.79 2.53
CA THR A 500 21.84 -0.39 2.69
C THR A 500 23.10 -0.09 1.86
N LEU A 501 23.00 0.94 1.00
CA LEU A 501 24.15 1.42 0.20
C LEU A 501 25.26 1.89 1.13
N ASN A 502 26.53 1.63 0.75
CA ASN A 502 27.64 2.25 1.45
C ASN A 502 27.77 3.71 1.05
N VAL A 503 27.48 4.61 1.97
CA VAL A 503 27.47 6.06 1.75
C VAL A 503 28.85 6.71 1.65
N CYS A 504 29.91 5.93 1.87
CA CYS A 504 31.29 6.41 1.85
C CYS A 504 32.05 6.03 0.58
N LEU A 505 31.40 5.36 -0.38
CA LEU A 505 31.99 5.01 -1.67
C LEU A 505 31.63 6.05 -2.73
N GLU A 506 32.61 6.54 -3.49
CA GLU A 506 32.37 7.45 -4.61
C GLU A 506 31.54 6.77 -5.71
N SER A 507 31.69 5.46 -5.92
CA SER A 507 30.92 4.69 -6.87
C SER A 507 29.41 4.71 -6.54
N THR A 508 29.02 4.81 -5.26
CA THR A 508 27.63 4.98 -4.86
C THR A 508 27.05 6.28 -5.45
N TYR A 509 27.76 7.38 -5.34
CA TYR A 509 27.30 8.68 -5.86
C TYR A 509 27.33 8.73 -7.38
N ASP A 510 28.27 8.04 -8.01
CA ASP A 510 28.31 7.89 -9.48
C ASP A 510 27.08 7.13 -9.97
N PHE A 511 26.68 6.07 -9.27
CA PHE A 511 25.45 5.34 -9.55
C PHE A 511 24.21 6.24 -9.41
N ILE A 512 24.11 6.96 -8.31
CA ILE A 512 22.96 7.83 -8.03
C ILE A 512 22.85 8.93 -9.08
N ASP A 513 23.97 9.57 -9.44
CA ASP A 513 24.01 10.59 -10.48
C ASP A 513 23.57 10.03 -11.83
N LYS A 514 24.04 8.82 -12.19
CA LYS A 514 23.64 8.14 -13.43
C LYS A 514 22.13 7.88 -13.47
N VAL A 515 21.57 7.33 -12.42
CA VAL A 515 20.13 7.04 -12.34
C VAL A 515 19.30 8.32 -12.44
N ILE A 516 19.63 9.34 -11.65
CA ILE A 516 18.91 10.62 -11.67
C ILE A 516 18.98 11.26 -13.05
N SER A 517 20.15 11.27 -13.67
CA SER A 517 20.34 11.85 -15.01
C SER A 517 19.50 11.15 -16.05
N GLU A 518 19.43 9.83 -16.02
CA GLU A 518 18.62 9.05 -16.98
C GLU A 518 17.13 9.26 -16.75
N VAL A 519 16.67 9.29 -15.51
CA VAL A 519 15.26 9.60 -15.20
C VAL A 519 14.91 11.00 -15.67
N GLN A 520 15.79 11.98 -15.46
CA GLN A 520 15.59 13.35 -15.93
C GLN A 520 15.44 13.42 -17.46
N VAL A 521 16.28 12.69 -18.20
CA VAL A 521 16.20 12.62 -19.67
C VAL A 521 14.86 12.04 -20.11
N ILE A 522 14.39 10.97 -19.47
CA ILE A 522 13.09 10.36 -19.79
C ILE A 522 11.95 11.37 -19.61
N HIS A 523 11.96 12.11 -18.49
CA HIS A 523 10.96 13.14 -18.23
C HIS A 523 11.01 14.26 -19.28
N GLN A 524 12.18 14.71 -19.66
CA GLN A 524 12.36 15.73 -20.70
C GLN A 524 11.82 15.26 -22.04
N GLN A 525 12.12 14.01 -22.41
CA GLN A 525 11.62 13.40 -23.65
C GLN A 525 10.09 13.26 -23.66
N ALA A 526 9.49 13.03 -22.50
CA ALA A 526 8.03 12.95 -22.36
C ALA A 526 7.36 14.34 -22.30
N GLY A 527 8.13 15.44 -22.35
CA GLY A 527 7.58 16.78 -22.30
C GLY A 527 7.09 17.23 -20.91
N THR A 528 7.52 16.55 -19.86
CA THR A 528 7.19 16.89 -18.48
C THR A 528 8.47 16.85 -17.63
N PRO A 529 9.22 17.96 -17.59
CA PRO A 529 10.53 18.00 -16.92
C PRO A 529 10.46 17.50 -15.48
N LEU A 530 11.50 16.77 -15.06
CA LEU A 530 11.59 16.25 -13.69
C LEU A 530 11.75 17.42 -12.71
N ASN A 531 10.73 17.66 -11.91
CA ASN A 531 10.69 18.77 -10.97
C ASN A 531 11.09 18.33 -9.56
N THR A 532 10.63 17.17 -9.13
CA THR A 532 10.87 16.64 -7.78
C THR A 532 11.25 15.17 -7.88
N TYR A 533 12.29 14.80 -7.13
CA TYR A 533 12.77 13.42 -7.03
C TYR A 533 12.79 13.03 -5.56
N HIS A 534 12.08 11.95 -5.22
CA HIS A 534 11.97 11.48 -3.83
C HIS A 534 13.03 10.43 -3.57
N ILE A 535 13.90 10.68 -2.60
CA ILE A 535 15.02 9.80 -2.29
C ILE A 535 14.68 8.76 -1.21
N GLY A 536 13.50 8.82 -0.65
CA GLY A 536 13.11 7.98 0.49
C GLY A 536 13.81 8.43 1.76
N ALA A 537 14.98 7.87 2.02
CA ALA A 537 15.88 8.23 3.13
C ALA A 537 15.39 7.76 4.51
N ASP A 538 14.43 6.84 4.55
CA ASP A 538 13.90 6.29 5.80
C ASP A 538 14.66 5.03 6.25
N GLU A 539 14.48 4.65 7.50
CA GLU A 539 14.80 3.36 8.10
C GLU A 539 16.21 2.82 7.78
N THR A 540 17.25 3.58 8.09
CA THR A 540 18.62 3.08 8.12
C THR A 540 18.96 2.56 9.52
N ALA A 541 19.40 1.31 9.64
CA ALA A 541 19.61 0.65 10.93
C ALA A 541 21.04 0.14 11.09
N GLY A 542 21.89 0.86 11.82
CA GLY A 542 23.19 0.38 12.25
C GLY A 542 24.20 0.07 11.16
N ALA A 543 24.02 0.58 9.95
CA ALA A 543 24.94 0.38 8.84
C ALA A 543 26.24 1.18 9.04
N TRP A 544 27.30 0.76 8.35
CA TRP A 544 28.60 1.44 8.21
C TRP A 544 29.47 1.51 9.48
N ILE A 545 29.12 0.82 10.54
CA ILE A 545 29.87 0.86 11.81
C ILE A 545 31.30 0.32 11.60
N ASP A 546 31.45 -0.77 10.87
CA ASP A 546 32.72 -1.45 10.61
C ASP A 546 33.19 -1.30 9.15
N SER A 547 32.84 -0.20 8.49
CA SER A 547 33.24 0.11 7.12
C SER A 547 34.57 0.84 7.10
N PRO A 548 35.65 0.27 6.50
CA PRO A 548 36.93 0.98 6.34
C PRO A 548 36.80 2.29 5.56
N ALA A 549 35.97 2.35 4.52
CA ALA A 549 35.73 3.56 3.75
C ALA A 549 35.10 4.66 4.60
N CYS A 550 34.15 4.29 5.47
CA CYS A 550 33.52 5.24 6.39
C CYS A 550 34.47 5.67 7.52
N ASP A 551 35.35 4.78 7.99
CA ASP A 551 36.41 5.15 8.94
C ASP A 551 37.36 6.19 8.31
N THR A 552 37.73 6.04 7.06
CA THR A 552 38.53 7.01 6.31
C THR A 552 37.83 8.36 6.22
N LEU A 553 36.54 8.36 5.93
CA LEU A 553 35.74 9.61 5.90
C LEU A 553 35.76 10.30 7.26
N ARG A 554 35.55 9.57 8.34
CA ARG A 554 35.53 10.14 9.69
C ARG A 554 36.89 10.69 10.11
N SER A 555 38.00 10.05 9.73
CA SER A 555 39.35 10.46 10.11
C SER A 555 39.92 11.57 9.22
N GLN A 556 39.64 11.55 7.92
CA GLN A 556 40.25 12.47 6.96
C GLN A 556 39.37 13.67 6.60
N LYS A 557 38.06 13.57 6.77
CA LYS A 557 37.08 14.58 6.40
C LYS A 557 36.12 14.91 7.53
N ALA A 558 36.59 14.88 8.77
CA ALA A 558 35.80 15.12 9.95
C ALA A 558 35.05 16.45 9.94
N ASP A 559 35.62 17.49 9.26
CA ASP A 559 34.99 18.79 9.08
C ASP A 559 33.71 18.73 8.22
N GLN A 560 33.64 17.79 7.29
CA GLN A 560 32.46 17.63 6.41
C GLN A 560 31.27 16.99 7.13
N ILE A 561 31.50 16.31 8.24
CA ILE A 561 30.45 15.58 8.99
C ILE A 561 30.23 16.16 10.38
N ALA A 562 30.87 17.29 10.71
CA ALA A 562 30.73 17.92 12.03
C ALA A 562 29.28 18.32 12.29
N GLY A 563 28.77 17.94 13.45
CA GLY A 563 27.38 18.23 13.86
C GLY A 563 26.35 17.23 13.36
N LEU A 564 26.73 16.24 12.58
CA LEU A 564 25.86 15.14 12.17
C LEU A 564 25.91 14.01 13.19
N HIS A 565 24.74 13.45 13.52
CA HIS A 565 24.65 12.29 14.41
C HIS A 565 24.91 10.99 13.66
N THR A 566 24.58 10.93 12.37
CA THR A 566 24.72 9.75 11.53
C THR A 566 25.26 10.10 10.16
N LEU A 567 25.87 9.13 9.48
CA LEU A 567 26.34 9.30 8.10
C LEU A 567 25.16 9.37 7.11
N ASN A 568 23.96 8.99 7.50
CA ASN A 568 22.78 9.16 6.67
C ASN A 568 22.52 10.65 6.38
N GLY A 569 22.71 11.51 7.38
CA GLY A 569 22.63 12.97 7.17
C GLY A 569 23.61 13.47 6.13
N TYR A 570 24.88 13.04 6.20
CA TYR A 570 25.89 13.34 5.19
C TYR A 570 25.46 12.89 3.79
N PHE A 571 24.96 11.68 3.68
CA PHE A 571 24.47 11.11 2.42
C PHE A 571 23.34 11.96 1.84
N ILE A 572 22.33 12.27 2.65
CA ILE A 572 21.16 13.04 2.21
C ILE A 572 21.57 14.43 1.74
N GLU A 573 22.44 15.11 2.47
CA GLU A 573 22.96 16.43 2.07
C GLU A 573 23.70 16.36 0.73
N ARG A 574 24.49 15.31 0.53
CA ARG A 574 25.27 15.14 -0.71
C ARG A 574 24.37 14.83 -1.92
N VAL A 575 23.40 13.95 -1.75
CA VAL A 575 22.44 13.64 -2.83
C VAL A 575 21.56 14.86 -3.14
N SER A 576 21.17 15.60 -2.11
CA SER A 576 20.40 16.84 -2.28
C SER A 576 21.18 17.87 -3.12
N ALA A 577 22.49 17.97 -2.94
CA ALA A 577 23.35 18.83 -3.75
C ALA A 577 23.42 18.36 -5.21
N ILE A 578 23.48 17.04 -5.45
CA ILE A 578 23.44 16.48 -6.82
C ILE A 578 22.14 16.87 -7.51
N LEU A 579 21.02 16.74 -6.81
CA LEU A 579 19.70 17.10 -7.35
C LEU A 579 19.61 18.60 -7.62
N LEU A 580 20.10 19.43 -6.71
CA LEU A 580 20.09 20.89 -6.85
C LEU A 580 20.87 21.33 -8.09
N ASP A 581 22.04 20.72 -8.34
CA ASP A 581 22.85 21.01 -9.54
C ASP A 581 22.11 20.70 -10.84
N LYS A 582 21.14 19.82 -10.80
CA LYS A 582 20.27 19.45 -11.92
C LYS A 582 18.96 20.24 -11.93
N SER A 583 18.79 21.19 -11.02
CA SER A 583 17.54 21.95 -10.83
C SER A 583 16.34 21.07 -10.49
N ILE A 584 16.59 20.02 -9.71
CA ILE A 584 15.58 19.09 -9.22
C ILE A 584 15.40 19.25 -7.71
N LYS A 585 14.17 19.36 -7.26
CA LYS A 585 13.84 19.46 -5.84
C LYS A 585 13.97 18.10 -5.17
N VAL A 586 14.64 18.06 -4.01
CA VAL A 586 14.75 16.84 -3.21
C VAL A 586 13.49 16.64 -2.37
N ALA A 587 13.02 15.40 -2.28
CA ALA A 587 11.97 14.98 -1.37
C ALA A 587 12.43 13.74 -0.59
N GLY A 588 11.94 13.56 0.63
CA GLY A 588 12.26 12.41 1.46
C GLY A 588 11.29 12.26 2.63
N TRP A 589 11.38 11.10 3.31
CA TRP A 589 10.63 10.85 4.53
C TRP A 589 11.21 11.66 5.70
N ASN A 590 10.35 12.10 6.60
CA ASN A 590 10.75 13.03 7.68
C ASN A 590 11.81 12.47 8.61
N ASP A 591 11.83 11.17 8.87
CA ASP A 591 12.83 10.57 9.77
C ASP A 591 14.26 10.74 9.22
N GLY A 592 14.49 10.41 7.96
CA GLY A 592 15.80 10.62 7.33
C GLY A 592 16.12 12.09 7.14
N MET A 593 15.19 12.88 6.62
CA MET A 593 15.39 14.31 6.39
C MET A 593 15.72 15.05 7.69
N GLY A 594 15.21 14.57 8.83
CA GLY A 594 15.53 15.11 10.16
C GLY A 594 16.95 14.85 10.64
N GLU A 595 17.69 13.96 9.99
CA GLU A 595 19.11 13.70 10.31
C GLU A 595 20.08 14.66 9.65
N THR A 596 19.60 15.53 8.77
CA THR A 596 20.42 16.52 8.07
C THR A 596 20.66 17.77 8.94
N ARG A 597 21.67 18.54 8.53
CA ARG A 597 21.87 19.90 9.02
C ARG A 597 21.06 20.83 8.11
N PRO A 598 19.97 21.48 8.61
CA PRO A 598 19.08 22.26 7.73
C PRO A 598 19.81 23.35 6.92
N GLN A 599 20.84 23.99 7.51
CA GLN A 599 21.64 25.02 6.84
C GLN A 599 22.44 24.49 5.63
N ASN A 600 22.67 23.18 5.56
CA ASN A 600 23.38 22.52 4.44
C ASN A 600 22.44 21.90 3.42
N MET A 601 21.14 22.05 3.63
CA MET A 601 20.12 21.57 2.68
C MET A 601 19.77 22.69 1.68
N PRO A 602 19.24 22.33 0.49
CA PRO A 602 18.70 23.33 -0.43
C PRO A 602 17.60 24.17 0.23
N ALA A 603 17.34 25.34 -0.35
CA ALA A 603 16.25 26.19 0.14
C ALA A 603 14.86 25.53 -0.02
N GLN A 604 14.69 24.76 -1.07
CA GLN A 604 13.44 24.02 -1.34
C GLN A 604 13.63 22.54 -1.07
N VAL A 605 12.95 22.04 -0.06
CA VAL A 605 12.96 20.63 0.36
C VAL A 605 11.51 20.22 0.58
N GLN A 606 11.13 19.05 0.07
CA GLN A 606 9.88 18.41 0.43
C GLN A 606 10.15 17.33 1.47
N THR A 607 9.37 17.32 2.54
CA THR A 607 9.40 16.26 3.56
C THR A 607 8.01 15.66 3.68
N ASN A 608 7.94 14.31 3.66
CA ASN A 608 6.71 13.59 3.93
C ASN A 608 6.74 13.13 5.39
N SER A 609 5.82 13.65 6.18
CA SER A 609 5.78 13.34 7.62
C SER A 609 4.84 12.17 7.88
N TRP A 610 5.42 11.03 8.31
CA TRP A 610 4.71 9.79 8.59
C TRP A 610 4.82 9.35 10.06
N SER A 611 5.14 10.28 10.95
CA SER A 611 5.20 10.02 12.38
C SER A 611 3.82 9.78 12.96
N LEU A 612 3.69 8.77 13.82
CA LEU A 612 2.42 8.40 14.45
C LEU A 612 1.96 9.45 15.46
N LEU A 613 0.71 9.86 15.37
CA LEU A 613 0.17 10.91 16.25
C LEU A 613 0.16 10.48 17.71
N PHE A 614 -0.13 9.22 18.00
CA PHE A 614 -0.11 8.73 19.38
C PHE A 614 1.30 8.59 19.96
N GLU A 615 2.34 8.69 19.13
CA GLU A 615 3.75 8.71 19.51
C GLU A 615 4.36 10.12 19.36
N LYS A 616 3.59 11.17 19.62
CA LYS A 616 4.02 12.56 19.50
C LYS A 616 4.42 12.96 18.06
N GLY A 617 3.77 12.39 17.07
CA GLY A 617 4.13 12.61 15.65
C GLY A 617 4.02 14.07 15.20
N HIS A 618 3.20 14.89 15.86
CA HIS A 618 3.10 16.32 15.57
C HIS A 618 4.41 17.07 15.83
N VAL A 619 5.23 16.62 16.79
CA VAL A 619 6.47 17.31 17.18
C VAL A 619 7.47 17.34 16.02
N ALA A 620 7.76 16.18 15.44
CA ALA A 620 8.68 16.07 14.32
C ALA A 620 8.16 16.81 13.08
N THR A 621 6.84 16.73 12.84
CA THR A 621 6.18 17.41 11.72
C THR A 621 6.31 18.92 11.85
N HIS A 622 5.99 19.48 13.02
CA HIS A 622 6.09 20.92 13.29
C HIS A 622 7.53 21.42 13.15
N LYS A 623 8.50 20.64 13.65
CA LYS A 623 9.91 21.01 13.58
C LYS A 623 10.38 21.23 12.15
N GLN A 624 10.04 20.29 11.25
CA GLN A 624 10.48 20.40 9.84
C GLN A 624 9.68 21.45 9.06
N ALA A 625 8.40 21.60 9.35
CA ALA A 625 7.63 22.70 8.78
C ALA A 625 8.20 24.06 9.20
N ASN A 626 8.71 24.19 10.42
CA ASN A 626 9.35 25.41 10.91
C ASN A 626 10.71 25.68 10.22
N TYR A 627 11.34 24.70 9.57
CA TYR A 627 12.48 24.95 8.68
C TYR A 627 12.06 25.62 7.36
N ARG A 628 10.77 25.82 7.13
CA ARG A 628 10.17 26.31 5.89
C ARG A 628 10.28 25.28 4.75
N TRP A 629 10.46 24.03 5.09
CA TRP A 629 10.38 22.94 4.14
C TRP A 629 8.92 22.69 3.74
N ASP A 630 8.70 22.27 2.48
CA ASP A 630 7.37 21.86 2.03
C ASP A 630 6.99 20.56 2.73
N THR A 631 6.15 20.67 3.74
CA THR A 631 5.73 19.54 4.55
C THR A 631 4.43 18.96 4.00
N VAL A 632 4.48 17.68 3.61
CA VAL A 632 3.34 16.92 3.12
C VAL A 632 2.91 15.95 4.22
N ILE A 633 1.67 16.05 4.64
CA ILE A 633 1.12 15.22 5.70
C ILE A 633 0.90 13.80 5.16
N SER A 634 1.56 12.84 5.78
CA SER A 634 1.52 11.42 5.44
C SER A 634 1.21 10.57 6.69
N THR A 635 0.37 11.09 7.56
CA THR A 635 0.01 10.49 8.87
C THR A 635 -0.55 9.08 8.67
N PRO A 636 0.13 8.03 9.17
CA PRO A 636 -0.28 6.65 8.89
C PRO A 636 -1.69 6.33 9.36
N GLU A 637 -2.09 6.86 10.50
CA GLU A 637 -3.41 6.58 11.11
C GLU A 637 -4.60 6.98 10.23
N ALA A 638 -4.38 7.83 9.23
CA ALA A 638 -5.45 8.31 8.35
C ALA A 638 -5.13 8.16 6.86
N THR A 639 -3.86 7.99 6.47
CA THR A 639 -3.46 8.08 5.06
C THR A 639 -2.81 6.81 4.51
N TYR A 640 -2.58 5.79 5.32
CA TYR A 640 -1.97 4.53 4.85
C TYR A 640 -3.05 3.54 4.46
N PHE A 641 -3.34 3.46 3.16
CA PHE A 641 -4.43 2.65 2.61
C PHE A 641 -4.09 1.17 2.46
N ASP A 642 -2.89 0.77 2.85
CA ASP A 642 -2.55 -0.63 3.05
C ASP A 642 -3.03 -1.16 4.42
N PHE A 643 -3.63 -0.33 5.25
CA PHE A 643 -4.25 -0.74 6.52
C PHE A 643 -5.72 -1.15 6.28
N PRO A 644 -6.27 -2.05 7.13
CA PRO A 644 -7.62 -2.58 6.93
C PRO A 644 -8.71 -1.50 7.05
N TYR A 645 -9.80 -1.69 6.32
CA TYR A 645 -10.99 -0.83 6.49
C TYR A 645 -11.64 -1.04 7.86
N GLN A 646 -11.64 -2.26 8.37
CA GLN A 646 -12.24 -2.64 9.64
C GLN A 646 -11.25 -3.48 10.46
N ALA A 647 -11.35 -3.41 11.78
CA ALA A 647 -10.54 -4.21 12.69
C ALA A 647 -11.10 -5.64 12.76
N HIS A 648 -10.71 -6.46 11.80
CA HIS A 648 -11.13 -7.85 11.70
C HIS A 648 -10.03 -8.64 10.96
N PRO A 649 -9.72 -9.88 11.38
CA PRO A 649 -8.66 -10.67 10.73
C PRO A 649 -8.89 -10.94 9.24
N GLU A 650 -10.13 -10.99 8.78
CA GLU A 650 -10.49 -11.21 7.38
C GLU A 650 -10.37 -9.94 6.52
N GLU A 651 -10.24 -8.78 7.12
CA GLU A 651 -9.97 -7.55 6.38
C GLU A 651 -8.47 -7.47 6.04
N PRO A 652 -8.13 -7.36 4.75
CA PRO A 652 -6.71 -7.30 4.37
C PRO A 652 -6.06 -5.99 4.82
N GLY A 653 -4.81 -6.07 5.24
CA GLY A 653 -4.03 -4.91 5.57
C GLY A 653 -3.03 -5.10 6.68
N ASN A 654 -2.13 -4.14 6.80
CA ASN A 654 -1.15 -4.03 7.86
C ASN A 654 -1.78 -3.31 9.08
N HIS A 655 -1.14 -3.44 10.27
CA HIS A 655 -1.75 -2.94 11.51
C HIS A 655 -0.78 -2.18 12.43
N TRP A 656 0.45 -1.93 12.00
CA TRP A 656 1.47 -1.40 12.91
C TRP A 656 1.18 0.02 13.45
N GLY A 657 0.45 0.84 12.71
CA GLY A 657 0.13 2.23 13.10
C GLY A 657 -1.33 2.46 13.46
N ALA A 658 -2.25 1.61 12.98
CA ALA A 658 -3.68 1.68 13.29
C ALA A 658 -4.32 0.31 13.04
N ARG A 659 -5.33 -0.02 13.82
CA ARG A 659 -6.04 -1.29 13.66
C ARG A 659 -6.98 -1.27 12.46
N ASN A 660 -7.47 -0.11 12.10
CA ASN A 660 -8.28 0.08 10.91
C ASN A 660 -8.27 1.54 10.47
N ILE A 661 -8.51 1.75 9.18
CA ILE A 661 -8.72 3.08 8.59
C ILE A 661 -9.99 2.99 7.74
N SER A 662 -11.12 3.35 8.32
CA SER A 662 -12.39 3.42 7.60
C SER A 662 -12.43 4.66 6.70
N THR A 663 -13.31 4.66 5.72
CA THR A 663 -13.57 5.85 4.89
C THR A 663 -13.94 7.05 5.77
N ARG A 664 -14.74 6.83 6.81
CA ARG A 664 -15.14 7.88 7.75
C ARG A 664 -13.95 8.46 8.52
N LYS A 665 -13.01 7.62 8.95
CA LYS A 665 -11.81 8.10 9.65
C LYS A 665 -10.99 9.05 8.78
N VAL A 666 -10.83 8.71 7.51
CA VAL A 666 -10.14 9.58 6.53
C VAL A 666 -10.91 10.89 6.37
N PHE A 667 -12.22 10.82 6.24
CA PHE A 667 -13.10 11.99 6.11
C PHE A 667 -12.99 12.92 7.33
N GLU A 668 -12.87 12.39 8.53
CA GLU A 668 -12.81 13.15 9.79
C GLU A 668 -11.40 13.68 10.11
N PHE A 669 -10.40 13.35 9.30
CA PHE A 669 -9.04 13.84 9.51
C PHE A 669 -8.96 15.36 9.36
N MET A 670 -8.26 16.02 10.30
CA MET A 670 -8.00 17.46 10.29
C MET A 670 -6.51 17.69 10.04
N PRO A 671 -6.06 17.75 8.78
CA PRO A 671 -4.62 17.77 8.48
C PRO A 671 -3.89 19.00 9.02
N ASP A 672 -4.56 20.12 9.17
CA ASP A 672 -3.95 21.35 9.67
C ASP A 672 -3.74 21.35 11.20
N ASN A 673 -4.40 20.45 11.92
CA ASN A 673 -4.34 20.40 13.40
C ASN A 673 -4.09 18.98 13.89
N LEU A 674 -2.85 18.52 13.74
CA LEU A 674 -2.49 17.14 14.08
C LEU A 674 -2.69 16.79 15.56
N PRO A 675 -2.25 17.61 16.53
CA PRO A 675 -2.39 17.22 17.93
C PRO A 675 -3.83 17.13 18.42
N ALA A 676 -4.78 17.82 17.78
CA ALA A 676 -6.19 17.82 18.20
C ALA A 676 -6.84 16.43 18.12
N HIS A 677 -6.30 15.53 17.32
CA HIS A 677 -6.86 14.18 17.15
C HIS A 677 -6.82 13.35 18.44
N ALA A 678 -6.00 13.72 19.41
CA ALA A 678 -5.99 13.09 20.73
C ALA A 678 -7.36 13.18 21.45
N GLU A 679 -8.22 14.11 21.05
CA GLU A 679 -9.56 14.22 21.64
C GLU A 679 -10.51 13.11 21.20
N PHE A 680 -10.26 12.47 20.05
CA PHE A 680 -11.20 11.47 19.52
C PHE A 680 -10.55 10.27 18.82
N TRP A 681 -9.24 10.24 18.63
CA TRP A 681 -8.52 9.07 18.12
C TRP A 681 -7.83 8.33 19.27
N PHE A 682 -7.28 7.16 18.94
CA PHE A 682 -6.70 6.24 19.89
C PHE A 682 -5.34 5.75 19.39
N ASP A 683 -4.56 5.14 20.29
CA ASP A 683 -3.34 4.44 19.91
C ASP A 683 -3.65 3.08 19.24
N SER A 684 -2.61 2.30 18.91
CA SER A 684 -2.76 1.03 18.18
C SER A 684 -3.49 -0.07 18.96
N THR A 685 -3.65 0.10 20.29
CA THR A 685 -4.41 -0.82 21.14
C THR A 685 -5.72 -0.20 21.64
N ASN A 686 -6.17 0.85 20.97
CA ASN A 686 -7.41 1.58 21.24
C ASN A 686 -7.51 2.13 22.67
N HIS A 687 -6.39 2.66 23.19
CA HIS A 687 -6.36 3.46 24.39
C HIS A 687 -6.27 4.94 24.04
N PRO A 688 -6.91 5.82 24.83
CA PRO A 688 -6.73 7.26 24.67
C PRO A 688 -5.27 7.67 24.84
N TYR A 689 -4.85 8.71 24.17
CA TYR A 689 -3.53 9.29 24.33
C TYR A 689 -3.63 10.80 24.49
N ARG A 690 -2.53 11.41 24.92
CA ARG A 690 -2.42 12.85 25.15
C ARG A 690 -1.40 13.45 24.18
N ALA A 691 -1.76 14.55 23.54
CA ALA A 691 -0.87 15.32 22.69
C ALA A 691 -0.64 16.70 23.30
N ASP A 692 0.62 16.97 23.66
CA ASP A 692 1.03 18.24 24.24
C ASP A 692 1.82 19.04 23.20
N ASP A 693 1.20 20.10 22.68
CA ASP A 693 1.81 21.00 21.70
C ASP A 693 2.25 22.34 22.34
N SER A 694 2.23 22.46 23.66
CA SER A 694 2.50 23.72 24.35
C SER A 694 3.93 24.24 24.13
N GLN A 695 4.88 23.36 23.85
CA GLN A 695 6.30 23.72 23.64
C GLN A 695 6.80 23.37 22.23
N THR A 696 5.92 22.95 21.32
CA THR A 696 6.30 22.36 20.02
C THR A 696 5.50 22.93 18.86
N THR A 697 4.98 24.13 19.01
CA THR A 697 4.07 24.75 18.04
C THR A 697 4.72 24.98 16.69
N LEU A 698 3.87 25.04 15.66
CA LEU A 698 4.23 25.69 14.42
C LEU A 698 4.55 27.17 14.69
N ALA A 699 5.56 27.71 13.99
CA ALA A 699 5.84 29.13 14.02
C ALA A 699 4.68 29.91 13.39
N PRO A 700 4.45 31.19 13.81
CA PRO A 700 3.33 31.95 13.26
C PRO A 700 3.32 31.98 11.74
N GLY A 701 2.16 31.68 11.16
CA GLY A 701 1.94 31.67 9.71
C GLY A 701 2.51 30.46 8.95
N VAL A 702 3.17 29.52 9.61
CA VAL A 702 3.64 28.29 8.98
C VAL A 702 2.46 27.38 8.68
N ARG A 703 2.42 26.87 7.44
CA ARG A 703 1.37 25.96 6.96
C ARG A 703 1.97 24.78 6.25
N TYR A 704 1.22 23.69 6.16
CA TYR A 704 1.60 22.51 5.39
C TYR A 704 1.36 22.73 3.90
N LYS A 705 2.17 22.07 3.07
CA LYS A 705 2.03 22.12 1.60
C LYS A 705 0.84 21.30 1.13
N GLY A 706 0.57 20.20 1.81
CA GLY A 706 -0.53 19.33 1.45
C GLY A 706 -0.59 18.02 2.20
N ILE A 707 -1.32 17.09 1.60
CA ILE A 707 -1.60 15.77 2.16
C ILE A 707 -1.38 14.72 1.07
N GLN A 708 -0.97 13.52 1.48
CA GLN A 708 -0.75 12.40 0.58
C GLN A 708 -1.29 11.11 1.18
N GLY A 709 -2.08 10.36 0.40
CA GLY A 709 -2.42 8.99 0.71
C GLY A 709 -1.33 8.04 0.26
N HIS A 710 -1.25 6.87 0.87
CA HIS A 710 -0.19 5.90 0.61
C HIS A 710 -0.75 4.50 0.44
N LEU A 711 -0.25 3.78 -0.55
CA LEU A 711 -0.56 2.37 -0.75
C LEU A 711 0.75 1.59 -0.82
N TRP A 712 1.16 1.00 0.29
CA TRP A 712 2.29 0.07 0.34
C TRP A 712 1.83 -1.30 -0.16
N SER A 713 2.69 -2.03 -0.84
CA SER A 713 2.28 -3.24 -1.57
C SER A 713 2.83 -4.56 -1.03
N GLU A 714 3.34 -4.57 0.20
CA GLU A 714 3.89 -5.83 0.77
C GLU A 714 2.88 -6.98 0.73
N MET A 715 1.60 -6.68 0.91
CA MET A 715 0.53 -7.68 0.95
C MET A 715 -0.41 -7.62 -0.26
N LEU A 716 -0.06 -6.87 -1.30
CA LEU A 716 -0.89 -6.68 -2.49
C LEU A 716 -0.23 -7.35 -3.69
N ARG A 717 -0.79 -8.45 -4.16
CA ARG A 717 -0.24 -9.22 -5.28
C ARG A 717 -1.07 -9.13 -6.55
N SER A 718 -2.10 -8.25 -6.57
CA SER A 718 -2.93 -8.03 -7.77
C SER A 718 -3.39 -6.59 -7.86
N ASP A 719 -3.69 -6.13 -9.09
CA ASP A 719 -4.26 -4.82 -9.35
C ASP A 719 -5.62 -4.65 -8.66
N GLN A 720 -6.44 -5.69 -8.69
CA GLN A 720 -7.78 -5.67 -8.09
C GLN A 720 -7.73 -5.45 -6.58
N GLN A 721 -6.80 -6.12 -5.90
CA GLN A 721 -6.62 -5.94 -4.47
C GLN A 721 -6.17 -4.51 -4.15
N ALA A 722 -5.31 -3.93 -4.97
CA ALA A 722 -4.87 -2.54 -4.83
C ALA A 722 -6.05 -1.57 -4.98
N GLU A 723 -6.91 -1.77 -5.98
CA GLU A 723 -8.11 -0.97 -6.19
C GLU A 723 -9.08 -1.08 -5.00
N PHE A 724 -9.27 -2.30 -4.49
CA PHE A 724 -10.08 -2.54 -3.29
C PHE A 724 -9.57 -1.73 -2.10
N MET A 725 -8.27 -1.71 -1.87
CA MET A 725 -7.68 -0.97 -0.76
C MET A 725 -7.78 0.54 -0.92
N LEU A 726 -7.73 1.04 -2.15
CA LEU A 726 -7.84 2.48 -2.42
C LEU A 726 -9.28 2.99 -2.37
N PHE A 727 -10.24 2.26 -2.94
CA PHE A 727 -11.58 2.79 -3.17
C PHE A 727 -12.63 2.10 -2.30
N PRO A 728 -13.57 2.86 -1.69
CA PRO A 728 -13.85 4.28 -1.90
C PRO A 728 -13.11 5.25 -0.98
N ARG A 729 -12.25 4.81 -0.05
CA ARG A 729 -11.66 5.73 0.96
C ARG A 729 -10.74 6.80 0.37
N LEU A 730 -10.22 6.60 -0.85
CA LEU A 730 -9.46 7.65 -1.55
C LEU A 730 -10.32 8.88 -1.82
N LEU A 731 -11.63 8.71 -2.00
CA LEU A 731 -12.55 9.83 -2.18
C LEU A 731 -12.58 10.73 -0.94
N ALA A 732 -12.51 10.15 0.24
CA ALA A 732 -12.44 10.91 1.49
C ALA A 732 -11.11 11.66 1.62
N LEU A 733 -10.01 11.07 1.18
CA LEU A 733 -8.73 11.77 1.12
C LEU A 733 -8.81 12.97 0.16
N ALA A 734 -9.39 12.78 -1.01
CA ALA A 734 -9.57 13.85 -2.00
C ALA A 734 -10.42 14.99 -1.42
N GLU A 735 -11.46 14.66 -0.67
CA GLU A 735 -12.29 15.64 0.04
C GLU A 735 -11.42 16.48 0.99
N ARG A 736 -10.61 15.85 1.84
CA ARG A 736 -9.73 16.56 2.78
C ARG A 736 -8.62 17.35 2.09
N ALA A 737 -8.10 16.84 1.00
CA ALA A 737 -7.01 17.49 0.26
C ALA A 737 -7.47 18.76 -0.45
N TRP A 738 -8.71 18.77 -0.90
CA TRP A 738 -9.28 19.89 -1.67
C TRP A 738 -10.05 20.87 -0.80
N HIS A 739 -10.90 20.36 0.11
CA HIS A 739 -11.88 21.16 0.83
C HIS A 739 -11.58 21.21 2.33
N LYS A 740 -11.42 22.42 2.88
CA LYS A 740 -11.37 22.64 4.33
C LYS A 740 -12.79 22.71 4.86
N ALA A 741 -13.16 21.76 5.71
CA ALA A 741 -14.50 21.73 6.30
C ALA A 741 -14.64 22.77 7.41
N GLU A 742 -15.84 23.33 7.54
CA GLU A 742 -16.12 24.33 8.58
C GLU A 742 -16.02 23.78 10.01
N TRP A 743 -16.23 22.47 10.18
CA TRP A 743 -16.12 21.81 11.48
C TRP A 743 -14.67 21.55 11.92
N GLU A 744 -13.68 21.67 11.02
CA GLU A 744 -12.29 21.44 11.39
C GLU A 744 -11.83 22.42 12.44
N LEU A 745 -11.25 21.92 13.53
CA LEU A 745 -10.72 22.76 14.60
C LEU A 745 -9.49 23.51 14.11
N GLU A 746 -9.53 24.84 14.16
CA GLU A 746 -8.41 25.67 13.75
C GLU A 746 -7.18 25.36 14.62
N TYR A 747 -6.00 25.37 13.99
CA TYR A 747 -4.75 25.18 14.70
C TYR A 747 -4.47 26.38 15.62
N ASP A 748 -4.10 26.12 16.85
CA ASP A 748 -3.77 27.14 17.82
C ASP A 748 -2.25 27.30 17.92
N TYR A 749 -1.74 28.40 17.35
CA TYR A 749 -0.30 28.69 17.34
C TYR A 749 0.26 29.05 18.72
N SER A 750 -0.57 29.31 19.72
CA SER A 750 -0.11 29.51 21.11
C SER A 750 0.22 28.19 21.82
N GLY A 751 -0.19 27.08 21.25
CA GLY A 751 0.06 25.73 21.75
C GLY A 751 -0.96 25.29 22.79
N LYS A 752 -1.59 24.16 22.56
CA LYS A 752 -2.57 23.55 23.46
C LYS A 752 -2.23 22.09 23.74
N VAL A 753 -2.81 21.59 24.80
CA VAL A 753 -2.82 20.19 25.16
C VAL A 753 -4.17 19.61 24.76
N TYR A 754 -4.15 18.41 24.17
CA TYR A 754 -5.35 17.71 23.73
C TYR A 754 -5.37 16.30 24.32
N ASP A 755 -6.49 15.90 24.87
CA ASP A 755 -6.81 14.54 25.29
C ASP A 755 -8.33 14.33 25.27
N LYS A 756 -8.81 13.18 25.66
CA LYS A 756 -10.24 12.86 25.71
C LYS A 756 -11.08 13.81 26.56
N LYS A 757 -10.47 14.57 27.47
CA LYS A 757 -11.19 15.45 28.42
C LYS A 757 -11.09 16.94 28.09
N THR A 758 -10.22 17.32 27.14
CA THR A 758 -9.96 18.74 26.88
C THR A 758 -11.09 19.48 26.17
N GLY A 759 -11.87 18.80 25.35
CA GLY A 759 -13.10 19.33 24.76
C GLY A 759 -12.96 20.55 23.85
N HIS A 760 -11.79 20.77 23.26
CA HIS A 760 -11.61 21.88 22.30
C HIS A 760 -12.43 21.66 21.03
N PHE A 761 -12.56 20.38 20.60
CA PHE A 761 -13.48 20.00 19.52
C PHE A 761 -14.89 19.92 20.12
N THR A 762 -15.69 20.96 19.85
CA THR A 762 -16.96 21.17 20.55
C THR A 762 -18.04 20.21 20.09
N GLN A 763 -19.10 20.04 20.90
CA GLN A 763 -20.27 19.27 20.50
C GLN A 763 -20.94 19.84 19.24
N GLN A 764 -20.96 21.16 19.09
CA GLN A 764 -21.45 21.82 17.87
C GLN A 764 -20.63 21.39 16.63
N ALA A 765 -19.31 21.37 16.76
CA ALA A 765 -18.42 20.89 15.67
C ALA A 765 -18.66 19.41 15.36
N GLN A 766 -18.87 18.57 16.37
CA GLN A 766 -19.21 17.15 16.20
C GLN A 766 -20.51 16.98 15.42
N GLN A 767 -21.51 17.76 15.70
CA GLN A 767 -22.80 17.75 14.98
C GLN A 767 -22.64 18.20 13.53
N ALA A 768 -21.86 19.26 13.30
CA ALA A 768 -21.57 19.76 11.95
C ALA A 768 -20.79 18.69 11.14
N ARG A 769 -19.83 18.02 11.77
CA ARG A 769 -19.07 16.92 11.15
C ARG A 769 -19.99 15.76 10.76
N GLU A 770 -20.92 15.39 11.64
CA GLU A 770 -21.90 14.33 11.36
C GLU A 770 -22.79 14.68 10.17
N LEU A 771 -23.28 15.91 10.08
CA LEU A 771 -24.09 16.35 8.93
C LEU A 771 -23.28 16.34 7.63
N ASP A 772 -22.02 16.75 7.69
CA ASP A 772 -21.14 16.74 6.53
C ASP A 772 -20.80 15.30 6.10
N TRP A 773 -20.61 14.40 7.06
CA TRP A 773 -20.45 12.97 6.75
C TRP A 773 -21.69 12.41 6.06
N GLN A 774 -22.90 12.75 6.52
CA GLN A 774 -24.14 12.31 5.89
C GLN A 774 -24.21 12.75 4.43
N ARG A 775 -23.85 13.99 4.15
CA ARG A 775 -23.76 14.52 2.79
C ARG A 775 -22.76 13.74 1.94
N PHE A 776 -21.56 13.53 2.46
CA PHE A 776 -20.48 12.81 1.77
C PHE A 776 -20.90 11.37 1.51
N ALA A 777 -21.36 10.68 2.52
CA ALA A 777 -21.75 9.27 2.39
C ALA A 777 -22.93 9.09 1.42
N ALA A 778 -23.90 9.98 1.44
CA ALA A 778 -25.02 9.97 0.51
C ALA A 778 -24.53 10.19 -0.93
N THR A 779 -23.59 11.11 -1.14
CA THR A 779 -23.01 11.37 -2.47
C THR A 779 -22.24 10.15 -2.98
N VAL A 780 -21.43 9.53 -2.12
CA VAL A 780 -20.70 8.32 -2.50
C VAL A 780 -21.67 7.20 -2.87
N GLY A 781 -22.65 6.90 -2.01
CA GLY A 781 -23.59 5.80 -2.23
C GLY A 781 -24.51 6.00 -3.43
N ASN A 782 -25.00 7.23 -3.66
CA ASN A 782 -26.00 7.51 -4.69
C ASN A 782 -25.39 7.94 -6.03
N LYS A 783 -24.14 8.39 -6.08
CA LYS A 783 -23.51 8.88 -7.31
C LYS A 783 -22.16 8.24 -7.60
N GLU A 784 -21.21 8.26 -6.64
CA GLU A 784 -19.83 7.96 -6.94
C GLU A 784 -19.53 6.47 -7.08
N LEU A 785 -20.19 5.60 -6.33
CA LEU A 785 -19.99 4.15 -6.47
C LEU A 785 -20.39 3.66 -7.86
N ALA A 786 -21.47 4.18 -8.42
CA ALA A 786 -21.88 3.89 -9.78
C ALA A 786 -20.86 4.36 -10.82
N LYS A 787 -20.24 5.52 -10.59
CA LYS A 787 -19.19 6.06 -11.46
C LYS A 787 -17.92 5.24 -11.38
N LEU A 788 -17.54 4.79 -10.19
CA LEU A 788 -16.41 3.87 -9.98
C LEU A 788 -16.65 2.55 -10.72
N ALA A 789 -17.84 1.98 -10.60
CA ALA A 789 -18.22 0.76 -11.31
C ALA A 789 -18.15 0.95 -12.82
N LYS A 790 -18.67 2.05 -13.33
CA LYS A 790 -18.65 2.38 -14.77
C LYS A 790 -17.23 2.56 -15.29
N SER A 791 -16.33 3.04 -14.44
CA SER A 791 -14.91 3.20 -14.76
C SER A 791 -14.10 1.89 -14.62
N GLY A 792 -14.75 0.79 -14.24
CA GLY A 792 -14.09 -0.50 -14.08
C GLY A 792 -13.23 -0.61 -12.81
N VAL A 793 -13.51 0.19 -11.79
CA VAL A 793 -12.77 0.17 -10.54
C VAL A 793 -13.31 -0.93 -9.62
N PHE A 794 -12.41 -1.74 -9.12
CA PHE A 794 -12.72 -2.83 -8.17
C PHE A 794 -12.81 -2.26 -6.73
N TYR A 795 -13.82 -1.45 -6.47
CA TYR A 795 -13.98 -0.81 -5.16
C TYR A 795 -14.48 -1.81 -4.11
N ARG A 796 -14.18 -1.52 -2.85
CA ARG A 796 -14.62 -2.38 -1.74
C ARG A 796 -16.14 -2.34 -1.58
N ILE A 797 -16.75 -3.51 -1.56
CA ILE A 797 -18.14 -3.68 -1.14
C ILE A 797 -18.10 -3.79 0.41
N PRO A 798 -18.80 -2.92 1.14
CA PRO A 798 -18.69 -2.91 2.60
C PRO A 798 -19.29 -4.13 3.26
N THR A 799 -18.86 -4.40 4.48
CA THR A 799 -19.47 -5.40 5.36
C THR A 799 -20.68 -4.82 6.05
N VAL A 800 -21.69 -5.66 6.29
CA VAL A 800 -22.98 -5.23 6.84
C VAL A 800 -22.97 -5.28 8.35
N GLY A 801 -23.25 -4.16 9.00
CA GLY A 801 -23.63 -4.14 10.41
C GLY A 801 -25.06 -4.62 10.57
N ALA A 802 -25.30 -5.55 11.49
CA ALA A 802 -26.62 -6.14 11.61
C ALA A 802 -26.92 -6.60 13.04
N LYS A 803 -28.20 -6.54 13.40
CA LYS A 803 -28.74 -7.16 14.61
C LYS A 803 -30.15 -7.70 14.37
N ILE A 804 -30.57 -8.63 15.18
CA ILE A 804 -31.93 -9.13 15.19
C ILE A 804 -32.62 -8.61 16.47
N GLU A 805 -33.73 -7.89 16.29
CA GLU A 805 -34.49 -7.30 17.38
C GLU A 805 -35.96 -7.59 17.19
N ASP A 806 -36.56 -8.31 18.13
CA ASP A 806 -37.96 -8.76 18.06
C ASP A 806 -38.29 -9.52 16.74
N GLY A 807 -37.36 -10.37 16.30
CA GLY A 807 -37.49 -11.12 15.07
C GLY A 807 -37.22 -10.32 13.79
N HIS A 808 -37.03 -9.01 13.87
CA HIS A 808 -36.71 -8.15 12.73
C HIS A 808 -35.21 -8.06 12.53
N LEU A 809 -34.79 -8.18 11.29
CA LEU A 809 -33.41 -7.97 10.89
C LEU A 809 -33.17 -6.49 10.63
N LYS A 810 -32.30 -5.87 11.40
CA LYS A 810 -31.90 -4.48 11.26
C LYS A 810 -30.46 -4.40 10.76
N VAL A 811 -30.20 -3.53 9.80
CA VAL A 811 -28.91 -3.43 9.13
C VAL A 811 -28.44 -1.98 9.06
N LYS A 812 -27.10 -1.81 8.98
CA LYS A 812 -26.47 -0.52 8.70
C LYS A 812 -25.29 -0.74 7.77
N LEU A 813 -25.13 0.19 6.84
CA LEU A 813 -23.98 0.32 5.96
C LEU A 813 -23.41 1.73 6.04
N PRO A 814 -22.12 1.94 5.74
CA PRO A 814 -21.55 3.29 5.74
C PRO A 814 -22.09 4.18 4.63
N PHE A 815 -22.66 3.61 3.56
CA PHE A 815 -23.20 4.33 2.40
C PHE A 815 -24.61 3.84 2.09
N PRO A 816 -25.51 4.73 1.63
CA PRO A 816 -26.83 4.29 1.17
C PRO A 816 -26.76 3.65 -0.22
N ASN A 817 -27.89 3.15 -0.70
CA ASN A 817 -28.08 2.63 -2.06
C ASN A 817 -27.19 1.41 -2.39
N ILE A 818 -26.91 0.58 -1.39
CA ILE A 818 -26.21 -0.69 -1.58
C ILE A 818 -27.16 -1.81 -1.19
N ALA A 819 -27.35 -2.77 -2.08
CA ALA A 819 -28.23 -3.89 -1.84
C ALA A 819 -27.61 -4.86 -0.83
N ILE A 820 -28.45 -5.47 -0.02
CA ILE A 820 -28.09 -6.44 1.01
C ILE A 820 -28.90 -7.70 0.77
N GLU A 821 -28.29 -8.83 0.99
CA GLU A 821 -28.97 -10.12 0.98
C GLU A 821 -28.58 -10.95 2.20
N TYR A 822 -29.48 -11.84 2.60
CA TYR A 822 -29.26 -12.73 3.73
C TYR A 822 -29.63 -14.16 3.36
N GLN A 823 -29.13 -15.09 4.15
CA GLN A 823 -29.34 -16.53 3.97
C GLN A 823 -29.55 -17.15 5.32
N GLN A 824 -30.60 -17.98 5.43
CA GLN A 824 -30.83 -18.74 6.65
C GLN A 824 -29.75 -19.81 6.81
N VAL A 825 -29.12 -19.87 7.97
CA VAL A 825 -28.18 -20.94 8.30
C VAL A 825 -29.01 -22.16 8.75
N LEU A 826 -28.89 -23.25 7.99
CA LEU A 826 -29.58 -24.51 8.30
C LEU A 826 -28.79 -25.28 9.35
N ASN A 827 -29.50 -25.87 10.32
CA ASN A 827 -28.92 -26.80 11.28
C ASN A 827 -28.70 -28.17 10.64
N GLN A 828 -27.94 -29.05 11.29
CA GLN A 828 -27.64 -30.39 10.75
C GLN A 828 -28.89 -31.21 10.45
N SER A 829 -29.95 -31.10 11.28
CA SER A 829 -31.19 -31.84 11.08
C SER A 829 -31.93 -31.34 9.83
N ASP A 830 -31.86 -30.06 9.48
CA ASP A 830 -32.43 -29.51 8.25
C ASP A 830 -31.65 -29.98 7.02
N VAL A 831 -30.32 -30.06 7.14
CA VAL A 831 -29.46 -30.61 6.08
C VAL A 831 -29.79 -32.07 5.82
N ASP A 832 -29.98 -32.87 6.87
CA ASP A 832 -30.32 -34.31 6.77
C ASP A 832 -31.69 -34.55 6.11
N LYS A 833 -32.66 -33.64 6.32
CA LYS A 833 -33.99 -33.71 5.71
C LYS A 833 -34.01 -33.34 4.24
N ALA A 834 -33.01 -32.62 3.76
CA ALA A 834 -33.01 -32.09 2.41
C ALA A 834 -32.71 -33.12 1.32
N GLN A 835 -32.20 -34.30 1.61
CA GLN A 835 -32.00 -35.49 0.73
C GLN A 835 -31.17 -35.26 -0.56
N ALA A 836 -30.57 -34.07 -0.77
CA ALA A 836 -29.72 -33.80 -1.95
C ALA A 836 -28.45 -33.05 -1.53
N PRO A 837 -27.29 -33.35 -2.16
CA PRO A 837 -26.02 -32.77 -1.75
C PRO A 837 -25.95 -31.24 -1.79
N ASN A 838 -26.79 -30.60 -2.61
CA ASN A 838 -26.77 -29.12 -2.80
C ASN A 838 -27.92 -28.41 -2.09
N GLN A 839 -28.75 -29.11 -1.29
CA GLN A 839 -29.89 -28.52 -0.58
C GLN A 839 -29.58 -28.15 0.86
N GLY A 840 -28.33 -28.30 1.32
CA GLY A 840 -27.93 -27.95 2.68
C GLY A 840 -27.76 -26.45 2.91
N THR A 841 -27.80 -25.63 1.85
CA THR A 841 -27.68 -24.16 1.93
C THR A 841 -28.99 -23.52 1.46
N ALA A 842 -29.55 -22.62 2.26
CA ALA A 842 -30.73 -21.86 1.87
C ALA A 842 -30.35 -20.84 0.78
N LYS A 843 -31.34 -20.41 0.01
CA LYS A 843 -31.15 -19.34 -0.98
C LYS A 843 -30.86 -18.02 -0.30
N TRP A 844 -30.05 -17.19 -0.99
CA TRP A 844 -29.89 -15.80 -0.63
C TRP A 844 -31.16 -15.02 -0.98
N ILE A 845 -31.65 -14.26 -0.01
CA ILE A 845 -32.89 -13.49 -0.09
C ILE A 845 -32.58 -12.00 0.01
N PRO A 846 -33.12 -11.16 -0.88
CA PRO A 846 -32.95 -9.69 -0.75
C PRO A 846 -33.49 -9.20 0.59
N TYR A 847 -32.71 -8.36 1.26
CA TYR A 847 -33.15 -7.68 2.48
C TYR A 847 -34.10 -6.55 2.16
N THR A 848 -35.16 -6.44 2.97
CA THR A 848 -36.06 -5.26 3.01
C THR A 848 -36.26 -4.83 4.47
N SER A 849 -36.78 -3.63 4.68
CA SER A 849 -37.06 -3.11 6.02
C SER A 849 -38.07 -3.98 6.82
N GLU A 850 -38.83 -4.82 6.09
CA GLU A 850 -39.83 -5.70 6.68
C GLU A 850 -39.30 -7.11 6.98
N THR A 851 -38.02 -7.37 6.72
CA THR A 851 -37.44 -8.70 6.87
C THR A 851 -37.47 -9.18 8.30
N LYS A 852 -38.05 -10.39 8.49
CA LYS A 852 -38.05 -11.13 9.74
C LYS A 852 -37.22 -12.38 9.57
N VAL A 853 -36.45 -12.72 10.60
CA VAL A 853 -35.61 -13.91 10.61
C VAL A 853 -35.75 -14.67 11.91
N ASN A 854 -35.49 -15.96 11.86
CA ASN A 854 -35.46 -16.83 13.01
C ASN A 854 -34.17 -17.65 13.01
N GLY A 855 -33.44 -17.61 14.11
CA GLY A 855 -32.17 -18.30 14.24
C GLY A 855 -31.01 -17.61 13.56
N SER A 856 -29.96 -18.37 13.29
CA SER A 856 -28.72 -17.85 12.71
C SER A 856 -28.86 -17.56 11.20
N ILE A 857 -28.27 -16.45 10.75
CA ILE A 857 -28.26 -16.07 9.34
C ILE A 857 -26.84 -15.68 8.89
N ASN A 858 -26.62 -15.77 7.59
CA ASN A 858 -25.49 -15.13 6.91
C ASN A 858 -25.99 -13.88 6.22
N ILE A 859 -25.19 -12.82 6.21
CA ILE A 859 -25.56 -11.55 5.61
C ILE A 859 -24.37 -10.94 4.85
N ARG A 860 -24.67 -10.32 3.70
CA ARG A 860 -23.65 -9.63 2.89
C ARG A 860 -24.26 -8.51 2.05
N ALA A 861 -23.44 -7.54 1.70
CA ALA A 861 -23.78 -6.54 0.69
C ALA A 861 -23.40 -7.05 -0.69
N ILE A 862 -24.06 -6.53 -1.72
CA ILE A 862 -23.81 -6.91 -3.11
C ILE A 862 -23.62 -5.65 -3.97
N SER A 863 -22.81 -5.77 -5.03
CA SER A 863 -22.65 -4.71 -6.01
C SER A 863 -23.94 -4.48 -6.79
N ALA A 864 -24.06 -3.30 -7.42
CA ALA A 864 -25.26 -2.93 -8.17
C ALA A 864 -25.58 -3.90 -9.31
N ASP A 865 -24.56 -4.46 -9.97
CA ASP A 865 -24.71 -5.45 -11.04
C ASP A 865 -24.84 -6.89 -10.52
N GLY A 866 -24.75 -7.12 -9.22
CA GLY A 866 -24.85 -8.43 -8.60
C GLY A 866 -23.67 -9.35 -8.81
N THR A 867 -22.61 -8.89 -9.49
CA THR A 867 -21.47 -9.76 -9.83
C THR A 867 -20.45 -9.92 -8.72
N ARG A 868 -20.38 -8.95 -7.78
CA ARG A 868 -19.47 -9.00 -6.65
C ARG A 868 -20.21 -8.90 -5.34
N LYS A 869 -19.66 -9.53 -4.33
CA LYS A 869 -20.23 -9.55 -2.99
C LYS A 869 -19.25 -8.96 -2.00
N GLY A 870 -19.75 -8.36 -0.96
CA GLY A 870 -18.97 -8.08 0.22
C GLY A 870 -18.73 -9.38 1.02
N ARG A 871 -17.85 -9.28 2.00
CA ARG A 871 -17.56 -10.41 2.90
C ARG A 871 -18.82 -10.80 3.66
N THR A 872 -19.13 -12.12 3.71
CA THR A 872 -20.26 -12.66 4.46
C THR A 872 -19.96 -12.60 5.96
N LEU A 873 -20.94 -12.10 6.73
CA LEU A 873 -20.92 -12.15 8.19
C LEU A 873 -22.02 -13.08 8.68
N ASN A 874 -21.73 -13.79 9.77
CA ASN A 874 -22.71 -14.64 10.46
C ASN A 874 -23.29 -13.89 11.66
N LEU A 875 -24.59 -14.09 11.88
CA LEU A 875 -25.33 -13.44 12.96
C LEU A 875 -26.09 -14.45 13.80
#